data_66118c371e4bce3ddcdbf66600bc4d83
#
_entry.id   66118c371e4bce3ddcdbf66600bc4d83
#
_cell.length_a   1.000
_cell.length_b   1.000
_cell.length_c   1.000
_cell.angle_alpha   90.00
_cell.angle_beta   90.00
_cell.angle_gamma   90.00
#
_symmetry.space_group_name_H-M   'P 1'
#
loop_
_entity.id
_entity.type
_entity.pdbx_description
1 polymer ?
#
loop_
_entity_poly.entity_id
_entity_poly.type
_entity_poly.pdbx_seq_one_letter_code
_entity_poly.pdbx_strand_id
1 'polypeptide(L)'
;MKDSNSLGQLLVRVNLINEDQLKYAEDEVKYQAQLGKKVTLVQILVKAGMVKQEQLTDILGVQMQSVTKKRIGEMLLDQGFITQDQLNEALEKQKTSGGKRLGRVLVDLKFIDEKKLTDILCCQFEVPFVKLDAIKLDDKVYEYISEDQCKTHKIVPLYVTKDSRQALVVAMADPTNVRLRDSIKFKVKKNVDVVMASEQDIKKTIDILFANHGPAEESLADLIGSSGDDELETVERGQGNSDEPELTDEEGRQVVKIVTTLIHEAIARHASDIHLEPQETFLKLRYRIDGDLQVMSPIPARLMPQILSRIKLLSKMDIAEKRKPLDGRFTVRYKGAEVDLRVSSFPISLRKRGVCEKIVMRILDPNSGQFPLREMGFDPRVLKQFIDAINAPNGIVLVTGPTGSGKSTTLYASIREILDSTINISTMEDPVELNIDGVNQGQINNAAGFTFAAGIRALLRQDPDVIMIGEMRDQETSTMAIEAALTGHLVFSTLHTNDAAGAFPRLLEMGLEPFLVSTAIKGVLAQRLVRRICKNCKEPVEISQELRDELHLSPDMQFYHGRGCEKCDGSGFKGRCGIYEFLVPNESVRNLVIKRASGDEIKREAIKSCEMITLRMDGINKALQGQTTLEQAIGASTADE
;
A
#
# COMPACT_ATOMS: atom_id res chain seq x y z
N MET A 1 40.76 -14.45 -7.05
CA MET A 1 39.95 -15.67 -6.78
C MET A 1 39.04 -15.57 -5.53
N LYS A 2 39.09 -14.49 -4.72
CA LYS A 2 38.27 -14.38 -3.48
C LYS A 2 36.88 -13.77 -3.71
N ASP A 3 36.64 -13.12 -4.86
CA ASP A 3 35.45 -12.26 -5.05
C ASP A 3 34.35 -12.88 -5.92
N SER A 4 34.59 -14.03 -6.57
CA SER A 4 33.60 -14.68 -7.45
C SER A 4 32.40 -15.29 -6.67
N ASN A 5 32.61 -15.68 -5.41
CA ASN A 5 31.58 -16.37 -4.62
C ASN A 5 30.53 -15.41 -4.02
N SER A 6 30.92 -14.19 -3.66
CA SER A 6 29.98 -13.18 -3.14
C SER A 6 29.07 -12.64 -4.25
N LEU A 7 29.62 -12.46 -5.45
CA LEU A 7 28.85 -12.04 -6.62
C LEU A 7 27.87 -13.13 -7.08
N GLY A 8 28.28 -14.41 -7.06
CA GLY A 8 27.40 -15.52 -7.43
C GLY A 8 26.18 -15.64 -6.50
N GLN A 9 26.40 -15.52 -5.20
CA GLN A 9 25.29 -15.55 -4.22
C GLN A 9 24.38 -14.31 -4.32
N LEU A 10 24.95 -13.15 -4.68
CA LEU A 10 24.15 -11.97 -4.98
C LEU A 10 23.20 -12.22 -6.16
N LEU A 11 23.69 -12.83 -7.26
CA LEU A 11 22.87 -13.14 -8.44
C LEU A 11 21.75 -14.15 -8.14
N VAL A 12 21.95 -15.08 -7.20
CA VAL A 12 20.89 -15.97 -6.72
C VAL A 12 19.84 -15.21 -5.92
N ARG A 13 20.26 -14.27 -5.06
CA ARG A 13 19.33 -13.50 -4.22
C ARG A 13 18.47 -12.49 -4.98
N VAL A 14 18.94 -12.01 -6.12
CA VAL A 14 18.14 -11.19 -7.03
C VAL A 14 17.33 -12.03 -8.04
N ASN A 15 17.25 -13.36 -7.85
CA ASN A 15 16.53 -14.31 -8.69
C ASN A 15 16.96 -14.32 -10.17
N LEU A 16 18.20 -13.91 -10.49
CA LEU A 16 18.75 -14.00 -11.85
C LEU A 16 19.24 -15.40 -12.20
N ILE A 17 19.73 -16.14 -11.22
CA ILE A 17 20.15 -17.54 -11.34
C ILE A 17 19.68 -18.33 -10.13
N ASN A 18 19.56 -19.65 -10.27
CA ASN A 18 19.29 -20.54 -9.15
C ASN A 18 20.61 -21.13 -8.57
N GLU A 19 20.52 -21.84 -7.42
CA GLU A 19 21.69 -22.40 -6.74
C GLU A 19 22.42 -23.46 -7.62
N ASP A 20 21.70 -24.22 -8.45
CA ASP A 20 22.28 -25.20 -9.36
C ASP A 20 23.07 -24.54 -10.50
N GLN A 21 22.55 -23.46 -11.06
CA GLN A 21 23.22 -22.67 -12.07
C GLN A 21 24.48 -21.97 -11.52
N LEU A 22 24.44 -21.51 -10.28
CA LEU A 22 25.62 -20.96 -9.60
C LEU A 22 26.68 -22.03 -9.44
N LYS A 23 26.32 -23.21 -8.94
CA LYS A 23 27.22 -24.33 -8.72
C LYS A 23 27.88 -24.78 -10.03
N TYR A 24 27.09 -24.92 -11.10
CA TYR A 24 27.61 -25.23 -12.43
C TYR A 24 28.66 -24.19 -12.89
N ALA A 25 28.36 -22.90 -12.75
CA ALA A 25 29.25 -21.84 -13.17
C ALA A 25 30.54 -21.79 -12.32
N GLU A 26 30.47 -22.06 -11.03
CA GLU A 26 31.65 -22.16 -10.16
C GLU A 26 32.55 -23.34 -10.50
N ASP A 27 31.96 -24.48 -10.78
CA ASP A 27 32.72 -25.68 -11.16
C ASP A 27 33.38 -25.50 -12.54
N GLU A 28 32.69 -24.83 -13.47
CA GLU A 28 33.26 -24.50 -14.79
C GLU A 28 34.38 -23.46 -14.69
N VAL A 29 34.30 -22.47 -13.79
CA VAL A 29 35.42 -21.53 -13.49
C VAL A 29 36.65 -22.31 -13.01
N LYS A 30 36.44 -23.27 -12.09
CA LYS A 30 37.53 -24.11 -11.57
C LYS A 30 38.16 -24.96 -12.68
N TYR A 31 37.33 -25.57 -13.54
CA TYR A 31 37.80 -26.37 -14.67
C TYR A 31 38.59 -25.55 -15.69
N GLN A 32 38.10 -24.38 -16.08
CA GLN A 32 38.80 -23.48 -16.99
C GLN A 32 40.13 -22.95 -16.42
N ALA A 33 40.15 -22.73 -15.09
CA ALA A 33 41.39 -22.34 -14.39
C ALA A 33 42.46 -23.46 -14.42
N GLN A 34 42.05 -24.72 -14.32
CA GLN A 34 42.98 -25.88 -14.48
C GLN A 34 43.56 -25.96 -15.91
N LEU A 35 42.81 -25.49 -16.91
CA LEU A 35 43.28 -25.40 -18.30
C LEU A 35 44.09 -24.14 -18.59
N GLY A 36 44.46 -23.36 -17.55
CA GLY A 36 45.28 -22.15 -17.69
C GLY A 36 44.54 -20.92 -18.23
N LYS A 37 43.19 -20.99 -18.36
CA LYS A 37 42.37 -19.89 -18.86
C LYS A 37 41.78 -19.12 -17.70
N LYS A 38 41.99 -17.80 -17.65
CA LYS A 38 41.32 -16.91 -16.68
C LYS A 38 39.93 -16.52 -17.21
N VAL A 39 38.89 -17.17 -16.72
CA VAL A 39 37.49 -16.87 -17.07
C VAL A 39 36.74 -16.48 -15.79
N THR A 40 35.91 -15.45 -15.88
CA THR A 40 35.09 -14.98 -14.72
C THR A 40 33.75 -15.73 -14.68
N LEU A 41 33.15 -15.78 -13.47
CA LEU A 41 31.82 -16.37 -13.25
C LEU A 41 30.77 -15.78 -14.20
N VAL A 42 30.77 -14.44 -14.35
CA VAL A 42 29.87 -13.71 -15.25
C VAL A 42 30.02 -14.13 -16.69
N GLN A 43 31.28 -14.29 -17.18
CA GLN A 43 31.53 -14.73 -18.56
C GLN A 43 31.00 -16.14 -18.83
N ILE A 44 31.02 -17.03 -17.84
CA ILE A 44 30.47 -18.38 -17.97
C ILE A 44 28.95 -18.34 -17.98
N LEU A 45 28.33 -17.61 -17.09
CA LEU A 45 26.86 -17.48 -17.02
C LEU A 45 26.26 -16.88 -18.29
N VAL A 46 26.92 -15.84 -18.87
CA VAL A 46 26.49 -15.23 -20.14
C VAL A 46 26.72 -16.19 -21.30
N LYS A 47 27.89 -16.84 -21.36
CA LYS A 47 28.23 -17.78 -22.44
C LYS A 47 27.34 -19.04 -22.42
N ALA A 48 26.93 -19.48 -21.25
CA ALA A 48 25.96 -20.58 -21.06
C ALA A 48 24.52 -20.18 -21.32
N GLY A 49 24.23 -18.90 -21.63
CA GLY A 49 22.88 -18.39 -21.88
C GLY A 49 21.99 -18.35 -20.64
N MET A 50 22.57 -18.49 -19.44
CA MET A 50 21.82 -18.53 -18.18
C MET A 50 21.39 -17.13 -17.73
N VAL A 51 22.11 -16.08 -18.16
CA VAL A 51 21.81 -14.67 -17.88
C VAL A 51 22.12 -13.84 -19.12
N LYS A 52 21.25 -12.91 -19.48
CA LYS A 52 21.49 -11.94 -20.56
C LYS A 52 22.39 -10.80 -20.03
N GLN A 53 23.26 -10.29 -20.88
CA GLN A 53 24.21 -9.22 -20.51
C GLN A 53 23.47 -7.93 -20.08
N GLU A 54 22.31 -7.65 -20.67
CA GLU A 54 21.43 -6.53 -20.32
C GLU A 54 20.91 -6.65 -18.90
N GLN A 55 20.45 -7.83 -18.47
CA GLN A 55 19.97 -8.08 -17.11
C GLN A 55 21.05 -7.91 -16.04
N LEU A 56 22.31 -8.23 -16.39
CA LEU A 56 23.46 -7.99 -15.50
C LEU A 56 23.77 -6.49 -15.40
N THR A 57 23.65 -5.75 -16.51
CA THR A 57 23.88 -4.31 -16.54
C THR A 57 22.84 -3.55 -15.73
N ASP A 58 21.57 -3.97 -15.76
CA ASP A 58 20.47 -3.37 -15.01
C ASP A 58 20.60 -3.52 -13.49
N ILE A 59 21.19 -4.63 -13.04
CA ILE A 59 21.31 -4.95 -11.61
C ILE A 59 22.69 -4.58 -11.05
N LEU A 60 23.75 -4.77 -11.82
CA LEU A 60 25.13 -4.50 -11.40
C LEU A 60 25.66 -3.14 -11.87
N GLY A 61 24.91 -2.42 -12.71
CA GLY A 61 25.18 -1.03 -13.07
C GLY A 61 26.45 -0.76 -13.89
N VAL A 62 27.31 -1.75 -14.22
CA VAL A 62 28.60 -1.52 -14.87
C VAL A 62 29.04 -2.70 -15.76
N GLN A 63 29.49 -2.40 -16.98
CA GLN A 63 30.27 -3.33 -17.79
C GLN A 63 31.67 -3.54 -17.15
N MET A 64 31.92 -4.72 -16.60
CA MET A 64 33.28 -5.10 -16.14
C MET A 64 34.26 -5.24 -17.32
N GLN A 65 34.95 -4.16 -17.66
CA GLN A 65 36.16 -4.22 -18.48
C GLN A 65 37.40 -4.31 -17.59
N SER A 66 38.43 -5.00 -18.08
CA SER A 66 39.67 -5.34 -17.39
C SER A 66 40.32 -4.17 -16.63
N VAL A 67 40.60 -4.39 -15.36
CA VAL A 67 41.09 -3.41 -14.39
C VAL A 67 42.57 -3.19 -14.49
N THR A 68 42.96 -1.91 -14.64
CA THR A 68 44.35 -1.44 -14.37
C THR A 68 44.33 -0.60 -13.09
N LYS A 69 45.27 -0.78 -12.17
CA LYS A 69 45.45 -0.02 -10.92
C LYS A 69 45.85 1.45 -11.20
N LYS A 70 44.98 2.20 -11.87
CA LYS A 70 45.20 3.64 -12.15
C LYS A 70 44.50 4.51 -11.11
N ARG A 71 45.00 5.73 -10.93
CA ARG A 71 44.32 6.73 -10.06
C ARG A 71 43.03 7.22 -10.72
N ILE A 72 42.02 7.62 -9.90
CA ILE A 72 40.69 8.05 -10.39
C ILE A 72 40.78 9.14 -11.47
N GLY A 73 41.69 10.13 -11.30
CA GLY A 73 41.88 11.19 -12.30
C GLY A 73 42.41 10.68 -13.65
N GLU A 74 43.30 9.70 -13.63
CA GLU A 74 43.84 9.07 -14.82
C GLU A 74 42.78 8.20 -15.52
N MET A 75 41.96 7.52 -14.78
CA MET A 75 40.84 6.72 -15.33
C MET A 75 39.80 7.60 -16.02
N LEU A 76 39.46 8.75 -15.40
CA LEU A 76 38.56 9.73 -15.98
C LEU A 76 39.06 10.34 -17.27
N LEU A 77 40.37 10.60 -17.35
CA LEU A 77 41.05 11.08 -18.57
C LEU A 77 41.06 10.03 -19.66
N ASP A 78 41.46 8.79 -19.34
CA ASP A 78 41.53 7.69 -20.29
C ASP A 78 40.20 7.35 -20.94
N GLN A 79 39.10 7.51 -20.16
CA GLN A 79 37.75 7.29 -20.65
C GLN A 79 37.12 8.54 -21.30
N GLY A 80 37.82 9.66 -21.33
CA GLY A 80 37.37 10.90 -21.97
C GLY A 80 36.24 11.63 -21.23
N PHE A 81 36.04 11.34 -19.94
CA PHE A 81 35.01 12.00 -19.14
C PHE A 81 35.40 13.40 -18.68
N ILE A 82 36.69 13.68 -18.54
CA ILE A 82 37.24 15.00 -18.23
C ILE A 82 38.46 15.28 -19.11
N THR A 83 38.76 16.56 -19.28
CA THR A 83 40.00 17.01 -19.94
C THR A 83 41.15 17.20 -18.93
N GLN A 84 42.40 17.31 -19.43
CA GLN A 84 43.56 17.54 -18.57
C GLN A 84 43.43 18.87 -17.80
N ASP A 85 42.84 19.91 -18.41
CA ASP A 85 42.65 21.22 -17.80
C ASP A 85 41.61 21.14 -16.65
N GLN A 86 40.52 20.41 -16.87
CA GLN A 86 39.51 20.15 -15.83
C GLN A 86 40.08 19.36 -14.64
N LEU A 87 40.94 18.40 -14.89
CA LEU A 87 41.64 17.67 -13.84
C LEU A 87 42.54 18.59 -13.02
N ASN A 88 43.32 19.46 -13.69
CA ASN A 88 44.23 20.39 -13.05
C ASN A 88 43.45 21.39 -12.18
N GLU A 89 42.34 21.96 -12.68
CA GLU A 89 41.47 22.85 -11.94
C GLU A 89 40.86 22.17 -10.69
N ALA A 90 40.42 20.92 -10.84
CA ALA A 90 39.89 20.15 -9.72
C ALA A 90 40.94 19.85 -8.64
N LEU A 91 42.21 19.57 -9.06
CA LEU A 91 43.33 19.33 -8.14
C LEU A 91 43.73 20.62 -7.38
N GLU A 92 43.69 21.79 -8.01
CA GLU A 92 43.95 23.07 -7.35
C GLU A 92 42.83 23.39 -6.33
N LYS A 93 41.58 23.19 -6.73
CA LYS A 93 40.44 23.40 -5.85
C LYS A 93 40.38 22.41 -4.68
N GLN A 94 40.88 21.20 -4.88
CA GLN A 94 41.04 20.20 -3.82
C GLN A 94 42.03 20.66 -2.74
N LYS A 95 43.16 21.29 -3.12
CA LYS A 95 44.16 21.82 -2.18
C LYS A 95 43.58 22.92 -1.27
N THR A 96 42.65 23.72 -1.80
CA THR A 96 42.02 24.84 -1.06
C THR A 96 40.77 24.43 -0.30
N SER A 97 40.18 23.24 -0.56
CA SER A 97 38.88 22.79 -0.03
C SER A 97 38.95 21.91 1.23
N GLY A 98 39.99 22.01 2.05
CA GLY A 98 40.02 21.42 3.41
C GLY A 98 39.83 19.91 3.49
N GLY A 99 40.39 19.13 2.55
CA GLY A 99 40.42 17.66 2.62
C GLY A 99 39.31 16.93 1.85
N LYS A 100 38.53 17.61 1.00
CA LYS A 100 37.58 16.96 0.09
C LYS A 100 38.29 16.03 -0.89
N ARG A 101 37.69 14.88 -1.22
CA ARG A 101 38.22 13.93 -2.21
C ARG A 101 38.02 14.46 -3.62
N LEU A 102 38.99 14.14 -4.54
CA LEU A 102 38.99 14.62 -5.92
C LEU A 102 37.67 14.32 -6.67
N GLY A 103 37.11 13.11 -6.52
CA GLY A 103 35.85 12.75 -7.15
C GLY A 103 34.69 13.68 -6.73
N ARG A 104 34.61 14.06 -5.44
CA ARG A 104 33.57 14.97 -4.96
C ARG A 104 33.78 16.40 -5.48
N VAL A 105 35.02 16.85 -5.58
CA VAL A 105 35.35 18.14 -6.16
C VAL A 105 34.95 18.21 -7.63
N LEU A 106 35.14 17.13 -8.39
CA LEU A 106 34.76 17.05 -9.80
C LEU A 106 33.23 17.09 -10.00
N VAL A 107 32.46 16.50 -9.07
CA VAL A 107 30.99 16.57 -9.07
C VAL A 107 30.52 17.98 -8.65
N ASP A 108 31.12 18.57 -7.62
CA ASP A 108 30.81 19.94 -7.15
C ASP A 108 31.08 20.97 -8.26
N LEU A 109 32.10 20.73 -9.11
CA LEU A 109 32.43 21.53 -10.30
C LEU A 109 31.55 21.23 -11.52
N LYS A 110 30.65 20.23 -11.42
CA LYS A 110 29.81 19.75 -12.53
C LYS A 110 30.60 19.24 -13.76
N PHE A 111 31.85 18.80 -13.59
CA PHE A 111 32.63 18.18 -14.66
C PHE A 111 32.22 16.74 -14.92
N ILE A 112 31.71 16.05 -13.86
CA ILE A 112 31.14 14.70 -13.96
C ILE A 112 29.85 14.65 -13.15
N ASP A 113 28.94 13.75 -13.54
CA ASP A 113 27.75 13.45 -12.71
C ASP A 113 28.10 12.38 -11.66
N GLU A 114 27.23 12.28 -10.64
CA GLU A 114 27.42 11.37 -9.51
C GLU A 114 27.37 9.89 -9.95
N LYS A 115 26.63 9.57 -11.02
CA LYS A 115 26.54 8.23 -11.59
C LYS A 115 27.87 7.80 -12.22
N LYS A 116 28.49 8.66 -13.05
CA LYS A 116 29.80 8.39 -13.65
C LYS A 116 30.90 8.25 -12.60
N LEU A 117 30.88 9.06 -11.54
CA LEU A 117 31.80 8.91 -10.41
C LEU A 117 31.66 7.53 -9.77
N THR A 118 30.44 7.09 -9.54
CA THR A 118 30.12 5.78 -8.95
C THR A 118 30.65 4.65 -9.83
N ASP A 119 30.41 4.70 -11.14
CA ASP A 119 30.87 3.69 -12.10
C ASP A 119 32.39 3.51 -12.07
N ILE A 120 33.13 4.61 -12.00
CA ILE A 120 34.61 4.59 -11.96
C ILE A 120 35.13 4.08 -10.61
N LEU A 121 34.46 4.45 -9.50
CA LEU A 121 34.82 3.92 -8.18
C LEU A 121 34.61 2.40 -8.11
N CYS A 122 33.53 1.89 -8.66
CA CYS A 122 33.28 0.45 -8.75
C CYS A 122 34.40 -0.26 -9.53
N CYS A 123 34.81 0.29 -10.66
CA CYS A 123 35.93 -0.24 -11.45
C CYS A 123 37.27 -0.19 -10.71
N GLN A 124 37.56 0.91 -9.99
CA GLN A 124 38.82 1.10 -9.28
C GLN A 124 38.99 0.15 -8.09
N PHE A 125 37.87 -0.10 -7.36
CA PHE A 125 37.91 -0.89 -6.11
C PHE A 125 37.50 -2.34 -6.29
N GLU A 126 37.16 -2.78 -7.51
CA GLU A 126 36.63 -4.13 -7.78
C GLU A 126 35.42 -4.51 -6.93
N VAL A 127 34.56 -3.52 -6.57
CA VAL A 127 33.38 -3.70 -5.73
C VAL A 127 32.14 -3.57 -6.63
N PRO A 128 31.21 -4.54 -6.61
CA PRO A 128 29.98 -4.45 -7.40
C PRO A 128 29.06 -3.34 -6.88
N PHE A 129 28.46 -2.58 -7.80
CA PHE A 129 27.36 -1.67 -7.47
C PHE A 129 26.04 -2.45 -7.49
N VAL A 130 25.18 -2.20 -6.51
CA VAL A 130 23.93 -2.94 -6.37
C VAL A 130 22.77 -1.99 -6.04
N LYS A 131 21.64 -2.18 -6.72
CA LYS A 131 20.37 -1.54 -6.34
C LYS A 131 19.76 -2.33 -5.19
N LEU A 132 19.57 -1.69 -4.04
CA LEU A 132 19.14 -2.35 -2.81
C LEU A 132 17.67 -2.78 -2.84
N ASP A 133 16.83 -2.15 -3.66
CA ASP A 133 15.40 -2.49 -3.80
C ASP A 133 15.18 -3.94 -4.29
N ALA A 134 16.18 -4.52 -5.00
CA ALA A 134 16.11 -5.87 -5.54
C ALA A 134 16.62 -6.96 -4.58
N ILE A 135 17.20 -6.58 -3.42
CA ILE A 135 17.85 -7.51 -2.50
C ILE A 135 16.93 -7.86 -1.34
N LYS A 136 16.68 -9.16 -1.14
CA LYS A 136 16.02 -9.65 0.06
C LYS A 136 17.00 -9.63 1.23
N LEU A 137 16.72 -8.80 2.24
CA LEU A 137 17.47 -8.72 3.49
C LEU A 137 17.23 -9.97 4.35
N ASP A 138 18.24 -10.39 5.11
CA ASP A 138 18.05 -11.44 6.13
C ASP A 138 17.44 -10.86 7.41
N ASP A 139 16.53 -11.60 8.05
CA ASP A 139 15.74 -11.13 9.20
C ASP A 139 16.55 -10.74 10.46
N LYS A 140 17.86 -11.05 10.51
CA LYS A 140 18.72 -10.82 11.69
C LYS A 140 19.93 -9.92 11.43
N VAL A 141 20.02 -9.30 10.26
CA VAL A 141 21.21 -8.48 9.93
C VAL A 141 21.30 -7.20 10.75
N TYR A 142 20.17 -6.69 11.24
CA TYR A 142 20.10 -5.52 12.14
C TYR A 142 20.82 -5.75 13.48
N GLU A 143 21.02 -7.02 13.90
CA GLU A 143 21.72 -7.36 15.14
C GLU A 143 23.24 -7.12 15.03
N TYR A 144 23.80 -7.05 13.82
CA TYR A 144 25.25 -6.94 13.61
C TYR A 144 25.78 -5.51 13.67
N ILE A 145 25.00 -4.52 13.21
CA ILE A 145 25.40 -3.11 13.14
C ILE A 145 24.23 -2.26 13.62
N SER A 146 24.44 -1.34 14.57
CA SER A 146 23.40 -0.49 15.09
C SER A 146 22.95 0.57 14.06
N GLU A 147 21.72 1.05 14.17
CA GLU A 147 21.13 2.05 13.31
C GLU A 147 21.97 3.34 13.25
N ASP A 148 22.42 3.85 14.40
CA ASP A 148 23.28 5.03 14.49
C ASP A 148 24.59 4.85 13.71
N GLN A 149 25.22 3.68 13.79
CA GLN A 149 26.40 3.37 12.98
C GLN A 149 26.08 3.28 11.50
N CYS A 150 24.92 2.73 11.15
CA CYS A 150 24.46 2.67 9.75
C CYS A 150 24.25 4.07 9.18
N LYS A 151 23.57 4.96 9.91
CA LYS A 151 23.32 6.36 9.51
C LYS A 151 24.61 7.17 9.44
N THR A 152 25.42 7.12 10.51
CA THR A 152 26.67 7.91 10.61
C THR A 152 27.68 7.54 9.52
N HIS A 153 27.81 6.25 9.22
CA HIS A 153 28.81 5.77 8.27
C HIS A 153 28.25 5.51 6.85
N LYS A 154 26.93 5.71 6.65
CA LYS A 154 26.23 5.45 5.37
C LYS A 154 26.49 4.02 4.86
N ILE A 155 26.14 3.06 5.70
CA ILE A 155 26.29 1.61 5.47
C ILE A 155 25.03 0.88 5.85
N VAL A 156 24.76 -0.28 5.24
CA VAL A 156 23.65 -1.15 5.66
C VAL A 156 24.05 -2.62 5.52
N PRO A 157 23.85 -3.45 6.56
CA PRO A 157 24.07 -4.90 6.46
C PRO A 157 22.94 -5.53 5.64
N LEU A 158 23.27 -6.45 4.72
CA LEU A 158 22.30 -7.04 3.81
C LEU A 158 21.97 -8.49 4.17
N TYR A 159 22.98 -9.34 4.27
CA TYR A 159 22.83 -10.77 4.56
C TYR A 159 24.15 -11.41 4.98
N VAL A 160 24.08 -12.64 5.51
CA VAL A 160 25.25 -13.47 5.77
C VAL A 160 25.36 -14.52 4.67
N THR A 161 26.56 -14.70 4.09
CA THR A 161 26.80 -15.70 3.05
C THR A 161 26.63 -17.12 3.61
N LYS A 162 26.04 -18.02 2.79
CA LYS A 162 25.82 -19.43 3.17
C LYS A 162 27.06 -20.31 2.94
N ASP A 163 28.16 -19.71 2.47
CA ASP A 163 29.42 -20.42 2.22
C ASP A 163 30.17 -20.72 3.54
N SER A 164 31.27 -21.49 3.42
CA SER A 164 32.13 -21.86 4.55
C SER A 164 32.72 -20.65 5.30
N ARG A 165 32.72 -19.44 4.71
CA ARG A 165 33.26 -18.21 5.30
C ARG A 165 32.25 -17.48 6.18
N GLN A 166 30.93 -17.71 5.97
CA GLN A 166 29.84 -17.01 6.65
C GLN A 166 30.09 -15.50 6.76
N ALA A 167 30.48 -14.86 5.65
CA ALA A 167 30.81 -13.45 5.63
C ALA A 167 29.53 -12.60 5.69
N LEU A 168 29.58 -11.49 6.45
CA LEU A 168 28.52 -10.47 6.42
C LEU A 168 28.70 -9.58 5.20
N VAL A 169 27.71 -9.49 4.34
CA VAL A 169 27.70 -8.58 3.20
C VAL A 169 27.12 -7.25 3.63
N VAL A 170 27.87 -6.17 3.42
CA VAL A 170 27.51 -4.81 3.82
C VAL A 170 27.52 -3.89 2.61
N ALA A 171 26.42 -3.19 2.35
CA ALA A 171 26.42 -2.12 1.36
C ALA A 171 27.00 -0.84 1.97
N MET A 172 27.87 -0.17 1.22
CA MET A 172 28.55 1.05 1.62
C MET A 172 28.47 2.10 0.51
N ALA A 173 28.24 3.35 0.90
CA ALA A 173 28.33 4.47 -0.05
C ALA A 173 29.79 4.76 -0.46
N ASP A 174 30.74 4.46 0.41
CA ASP A 174 32.18 4.66 0.19
C ASP A 174 32.96 3.40 0.54
N PRO A 175 33.26 2.54 -0.44
CA PRO A 175 33.98 1.29 -0.22
C PRO A 175 35.47 1.50 0.10
N THR A 176 36.01 2.73 -0.02
CA THR A 176 37.40 3.06 0.26
C THR A 176 37.74 3.13 1.74
N ASN A 177 36.73 3.13 2.61
CA ASN A 177 36.92 3.22 4.05
C ASN A 177 37.30 1.87 4.68
N VAL A 178 38.56 1.45 4.43
CA VAL A 178 39.10 0.19 4.93
C VAL A 178 39.06 0.11 6.45
N ARG A 179 39.29 1.24 7.16
CA ARG A 179 39.23 1.30 8.62
C ARG A 179 37.84 0.95 9.16
N LEU A 180 36.80 1.44 8.50
CA LEU A 180 35.42 1.13 8.85
C LEU A 180 35.12 -0.37 8.65
N ARG A 181 35.53 -0.93 7.51
CA ARG A 181 35.36 -2.35 7.23
C ARG A 181 36.06 -3.23 8.29
N ASP A 182 37.28 -2.89 8.66
CA ASP A 182 38.03 -3.64 9.66
C ASP A 182 37.43 -3.48 11.06
N SER A 183 36.90 -2.30 11.41
CA SER A 183 36.14 -2.06 12.63
C SER A 183 34.85 -2.92 12.70
N ILE A 184 34.09 -2.98 11.60
CA ILE A 184 32.90 -3.84 11.51
C ILE A 184 33.28 -5.30 11.68
N LYS A 185 34.32 -5.77 10.95
CA LYS A 185 34.83 -7.13 11.03
C LYS A 185 35.20 -7.52 12.46
N PHE A 186 35.87 -6.63 13.17
CA PHE A 186 36.27 -6.86 14.57
C PHE A 186 35.06 -6.97 15.50
N LYS A 187 34.06 -6.07 15.35
CA LYS A 187 32.86 -6.03 16.16
C LYS A 187 31.95 -7.25 15.94
N VAL A 188 31.74 -7.61 14.68
CA VAL A 188 30.81 -8.68 14.25
C VAL A 188 31.44 -10.07 14.38
N LYS A 189 32.77 -10.16 14.52
CA LYS A 189 33.56 -11.42 14.55
C LYS A 189 33.31 -12.31 13.32
N LYS A 190 32.97 -11.70 12.19
CA LYS A 190 32.76 -12.36 10.88
C LYS A 190 33.59 -11.68 9.82
N ASN A 191 33.86 -12.37 8.70
CA ASN A 191 34.39 -11.71 7.52
C ASN A 191 33.36 -10.72 6.98
N VAL A 192 33.82 -9.62 6.38
CA VAL A 192 32.95 -8.57 5.82
C VAL A 192 33.27 -8.44 4.34
N ASP A 193 32.28 -8.75 3.52
CA ASP A 193 32.30 -8.50 2.08
C ASP A 193 31.52 -7.20 1.81
N VAL A 194 32.06 -6.34 0.93
CA VAL A 194 31.50 -5.02 0.67
C VAL A 194 30.89 -4.97 -0.72
N VAL A 195 29.70 -4.38 -0.82
CA VAL A 195 29.07 -3.97 -2.08
C VAL A 195 28.83 -2.47 -2.05
N MET A 196 28.81 -1.82 -3.21
CA MET A 196 28.55 -0.38 -3.29
C MET A 196 27.08 -0.13 -3.60
N ALA A 197 26.48 0.88 -2.95
CA ALA A 197 25.12 1.32 -3.24
C ALA A 197 25.01 2.84 -3.13
N SER A 198 23.95 3.44 -3.71
CA SER A 198 23.74 4.88 -3.61
C SER A 198 23.41 5.30 -2.16
N GLU A 199 23.79 6.51 -1.76
CA GLU A 199 23.47 7.05 -0.44
C GLU A 199 21.94 7.08 -0.20
N GLN A 200 21.16 7.35 -1.26
CA GLN A 200 19.70 7.38 -1.18
C GLN A 200 19.12 5.99 -0.93
N ASP A 201 19.61 4.96 -1.64
CA ASP A 201 19.14 3.59 -1.44
C ASP A 201 19.55 3.05 -0.07
N ILE A 202 20.79 3.35 0.37
CA ILE A 202 21.25 2.99 1.72
C ILE A 202 20.35 3.61 2.77
N LYS A 203 20.02 4.91 2.67
CA LYS A 203 19.13 5.59 3.61
C LYS A 203 17.75 4.93 3.64
N LYS A 204 17.13 4.72 2.48
CA LYS A 204 15.83 4.03 2.38
C LYS A 204 15.87 2.63 3.01
N THR A 205 16.95 1.88 2.72
CA THR A 205 17.10 0.50 3.24
C THR A 205 17.34 0.50 4.76
N ILE A 206 18.08 1.47 5.32
CA ILE A 206 18.21 1.66 6.76
C ILE A 206 16.84 1.92 7.38
N ASP A 207 16.08 2.86 6.82
CA ASP A 207 14.75 3.19 7.33
C ASP A 207 13.82 1.95 7.29
N ILE A 208 13.87 1.15 6.23
CA ILE A 208 13.09 -0.11 6.14
C ILE A 208 13.60 -1.18 7.12
N LEU A 209 14.91 -1.37 7.22
CA LEU A 209 15.52 -2.40 8.08
C LEU A 209 15.24 -2.13 9.56
N PHE A 210 15.43 -0.89 10.00
CA PHE A 210 15.32 -0.50 11.40
C PHE A 210 13.90 -0.05 11.79
N ALA A 211 13.04 0.39 10.86
CA ALA A 211 11.61 0.59 11.12
C ALA A 211 10.94 -0.68 11.66
N ASN A 212 11.46 -1.86 11.29
CA ASN A 212 10.96 -3.14 11.79
C ASN A 212 11.72 -3.68 13.01
N HIS A 213 12.92 -3.15 13.34
CA HIS A 213 13.86 -3.75 14.29
C HIS A 213 14.69 -2.75 15.11
N GLY A 214 14.46 -1.42 14.94
CA GLY A 214 15.15 -0.37 15.69
C GLY A 214 14.88 -0.41 17.21
N PRO A 215 15.71 0.23 18.04
CA PRO A 215 15.47 0.32 19.47
C PRO A 215 14.17 1.11 19.71
N ALA A 216 13.15 0.40 20.17
CA ALA A 216 11.80 0.94 20.38
C ALA A 216 11.78 2.12 21.38
N GLU A 217 12.84 2.31 22.17
CA GLU A 217 12.96 3.39 23.15
C GLU A 217 13.35 4.74 22.51
N GLU A 218 14.20 4.73 21.47
CA GLU A 218 14.52 5.95 20.70
C GLU A 218 13.30 6.41 19.89
N SER A 219 12.58 5.46 19.26
CA SER A 219 11.32 5.74 18.55
C SER A 219 10.22 6.29 19.46
N LEU A 220 10.25 5.94 20.76
CA LEU A 220 9.31 6.44 21.75
C LEU A 220 9.53 7.94 22.02
N ALA A 221 10.78 8.39 22.05
CA ALA A 221 11.09 9.81 22.23
C ALA A 221 10.57 10.67 21.08
N ASP A 222 10.63 10.16 19.85
CA ASP A 222 10.09 10.85 18.66
C ASP A 222 8.55 10.91 18.70
N LEU A 223 7.88 9.83 19.12
CA LEU A 223 6.42 9.81 19.31
C LEU A 223 5.96 10.81 20.38
N ILE A 224 6.67 10.89 21.50
CA ILE A 224 6.32 11.80 22.59
C ILE A 224 6.70 13.25 22.27
N GLY A 225 7.78 13.47 21.52
CA GLY A 225 8.28 14.80 21.14
C GLY A 225 7.44 15.50 20.07
N SER A 226 6.75 14.76 19.23
CA SER A 226 5.89 15.28 18.16
C SER A 226 4.51 15.73 18.62
N SER A 227 4.10 15.39 19.83
CA SER A 227 2.80 15.77 20.39
C SER A 227 2.90 17.13 21.14
N GLY A 228 2.08 18.09 20.73
CA GLY A 228 1.70 19.21 21.61
C GLY A 228 0.95 18.68 22.85
N ASP A 229 0.74 19.54 23.84
CA ASP A 229 0.06 19.22 25.11
C ASP A 229 -1.47 18.94 24.96
N ASP A 230 -1.93 18.51 23.81
CA ASP A 230 -3.33 18.19 23.57
C ASP A 230 -3.67 16.83 24.20
N GLU A 231 -4.45 16.86 25.29
CA GLU A 231 -5.06 15.68 25.87
C GLU A 231 -6.15 15.12 24.93
N LEU A 232 -6.32 13.80 24.95
CA LEU A 232 -7.37 13.11 24.19
C LEU A 232 -8.72 13.38 24.86
N GLU A 233 -9.46 14.34 24.33
CA GLU A 233 -10.84 14.54 24.76
C GLU A 233 -11.71 13.41 24.21
N THR A 234 -12.12 12.48 25.08
CA THR A 234 -13.13 11.48 24.75
C THR A 234 -14.52 12.09 24.93
N VAL A 235 -15.35 11.98 23.89
CA VAL A 235 -16.73 12.45 23.93
C VAL A 235 -17.63 11.31 24.44
N GLU A 236 -18.12 11.42 25.69
CA GLU A 236 -19.10 10.47 26.19
C GLU A 236 -20.51 10.78 25.65
N ARG A 237 -21.05 9.90 24.82
CA ARG A 237 -22.46 9.87 24.47
C ARG A 237 -23.22 9.05 25.52
N GLY A 238 -23.68 9.68 26.59
CA GLY A 238 -24.55 9.05 27.61
C GLY A 238 -24.14 9.45 29.03
N GLN A 239 -25.14 9.71 29.90
CA GLN A 239 -24.98 10.04 31.30
C GLN A 239 -24.27 8.88 32.03
N GLY A 240 -23.02 9.07 32.39
CA GLY A 240 -22.26 8.18 33.23
C GLY A 240 -21.11 8.95 33.86
N ASN A 241 -21.00 8.94 35.19
CA ASN A 241 -19.93 9.56 35.94
C ASN A 241 -18.55 9.18 35.37
N SER A 242 -17.75 10.17 35.11
CA SER A 242 -16.33 10.02 34.76
C SER A 242 -15.52 9.58 35.99
N ASP A 243 -15.63 8.31 36.37
CA ASP A 243 -14.66 7.64 37.21
C ASP A 243 -13.55 7.06 36.30
N GLU A 244 -12.85 7.91 35.53
CA GLU A 244 -11.56 7.52 34.97
C GLU A 244 -10.60 7.36 36.16
N PRO A 245 -9.98 6.17 36.37
CA PRO A 245 -8.95 6.05 37.37
C PRO A 245 -7.82 6.98 36.97
N GLU A 246 -7.57 8.03 37.76
CA GLU A 246 -6.40 8.89 37.64
C GLU A 246 -5.16 8.00 37.66
N LEU A 247 -4.50 7.87 36.51
CA LEU A 247 -3.20 7.21 36.41
C LEU A 247 -2.17 8.14 37.08
N THR A 248 -1.94 7.91 38.38
CA THR A 248 -1.10 8.77 39.23
C THR A 248 0.40 8.54 39.04
N ASP A 249 0.80 7.49 38.32
CA ASP A 249 2.20 7.18 38.05
C ASP A 249 2.68 7.74 36.71
N GLU A 250 3.98 7.93 36.60
CA GLU A 250 4.64 8.50 35.43
C GLU A 250 4.48 7.63 34.17
N GLU A 251 4.45 6.30 34.34
CA GLU A 251 4.21 5.34 33.25
C GLU A 251 2.78 5.43 32.71
N GLY A 252 1.80 5.61 33.58
CA GLY A 252 0.40 5.76 33.18
C GLY A 252 0.19 7.00 32.31
N ARG A 253 0.76 8.15 32.71
CA ARG A 253 0.72 9.39 31.90
C ARG A 253 1.41 9.23 30.54
N GLN A 254 2.53 8.50 30.50
CA GLN A 254 3.24 8.18 29.26
C GLN A 254 2.37 7.34 28.32
N VAL A 255 1.64 6.35 28.82
CA VAL A 255 0.73 5.50 28.03
C VAL A 255 -0.42 6.31 27.45
N VAL A 256 -1.04 7.19 28.24
CA VAL A 256 -2.10 8.10 27.75
C VAL A 256 -1.56 8.95 26.61
N LYS A 257 -0.40 9.57 26.76
CA LYS A 257 0.22 10.42 25.74
C LYS A 257 0.53 9.65 24.46
N ILE A 258 1.05 8.42 24.56
CA ILE A 258 1.31 7.56 23.39
C ILE A 258 0.01 7.22 22.65
N VAL A 259 -1.04 6.80 23.37
CA VAL A 259 -2.32 6.45 22.75
C VAL A 259 -2.96 7.66 22.08
N THR A 260 -2.90 8.84 22.71
CA THR A 260 -3.32 10.11 22.12
C THR A 260 -2.59 10.40 20.82
N THR A 261 -1.25 10.38 20.87
CA THR A 261 -0.39 10.73 19.74
C THR A 261 -0.62 9.79 18.56
N LEU A 262 -0.66 8.47 18.77
CA LEU A 262 -0.85 7.52 17.67
C LEU A 262 -2.22 7.67 16.99
N ILE A 263 -3.28 8.06 17.74
CA ILE A 263 -4.60 8.30 17.16
C ILE A 263 -4.60 9.62 16.40
N HIS A 264 -4.07 10.70 17.00
CA HIS A 264 -4.00 12.01 16.35
C HIS A 264 -3.15 11.98 15.07
N GLU A 265 -1.99 11.29 15.11
CA GLU A 265 -1.15 11.11 13.93
C GLU A 265 -1.86 10.32 12.82
N ALA A 266 -2.57 9.25 13.16
CA ALA A 266 -3.33 8.47 12.19
C ALA A 266 -4.43 9.33 11.53
N ILE A 267 -5.16 10.14 12.30
CA ILE A 267 -6.19 11.05 11.78
C ILE A 267 -5.54 12.11 10.89
N ALA A 268 -4.43 12.73 11.33
CA ALA A 268 -3.70 13.74 10.57
C ALA A 268 -3.18 13.23 9.22
N ARG A 269 -2.78 11.95 9.17
CA ARG A 269 -2.33 11.26 7.95
C ARG A 269 -3.47 10.67 7.12
N HIS A 270 -4.73 10.90 7.50
CA HIS A 270 -5.93 10.34 6.84
C HIS A 270 -5.89 8.80 6.75
N ALA A 271 -5.38 8.15 7.78
CA ALA A 271 -5.41 6.69 7.87
C ALA A 271 -6.85 6.19 8.03
N SER A 272 -7.17 5.08 7.36
CA SER A 272 -8.47 4.40 7.55
C SER A 272 -8.46 3.46 8.75
N ASP A 273 -7.32 2.83 9.05
CA ASP A 273 -7.19 1.85 10.12
C ASP A 273 -5.84 2.00 10.84
N ILE A 274 -5.83 1.78 12.15
CA ILE A 274 -4.65 1.69 13.01
C ILE A 274 -4.49 0.25 13.43
N HIS A 275 -3.34 -0.35 13.20
CA HIS A 275 -3.03 -1.72 13.59
C HIS A 275 -1.95 -1.72 14.68
N LEU A 276 -2.27 -2.30 15.81
CA LEU A 276 -1.35 -2.58 16.91
C LEU A 276 -1.11 -4.09 16.97
N GLU A 277 0.08 -4.51 16.58
CA GLU A 277 0.43 -5.91 16.38
C GLU A 277 1.57 -6.31 17.33
N PRO A 278 1.27 -7.03 18.43
CA PRO A 278 2.29 -7.54 19.35
C PRO A 278 3.32 -8.41 18.64
N GLN A 279 4.60 -8.13 18.91
CA GLN A 279 5.74 -8.94 18.51
C GLN A 279 6.47 -9.44 19.77
N GLU A 280 7.47 -10.30 19.61
CA GLU A 280 8.24 -10.83 20.75
C GLU A 280 8.98 -9.74 21.54
N THR A 281 9.46 -8.69 20.85
CA THR A 281 10.35 -7.67 21.40
C THR A 281 9.79 -6.25 21.38
N PHE A 282 8.70 -5.98 20.63
CA PHE A 282 8.07 -4.67 20.52
C PHE A 282 6.59 -4.80 20.12
N LEU A 283 5.85 -3.70 20.21
CA LEU A 283 4.50 -3.57 19.64
C LEU A 283 4.63 -2.85 18.28
N LYS A 284 4.28 -3.55 17.20
CA LYS A 284 4.33 -3.02 15.85
C LYS A 284 3.11 -2.14 15.59
N LEU A 285 3.34 -0.87 15.25
CA LEU A 285 2.32 0.08 14.83
C LEU A 285 2.30 0.17 13.31
N ARG A 286 1.12 0.05 12.71
CA ARG A 286 0.91 0.29 11.27
C ARG A 286 -0.34 1.11 11.05
N TYR A 287 -0.27 2.03 10.10
CA TYR A 287 -1.43 2.76 9.61
C TYR A 287 -1.80 2.28 8.21
N ARG A 288 -3.09 2.16 7.93
CA ARG A 288 -3.57 1.95 6.56
C ARG A 288 -3.87 3.31 5.96
N ILE A 289 -3.02 3.76 5.04
CA ILE A 289 -3.14 5.04 4.33
C ILE A 289 -3.36 4.75 2.85
N ASP A 290 -4.39 5.33 2.26
CA ASP A 290 -4.77 5.13 0.86
C ASP A 290 -4.88 3.64 0.43
N GLY A 291 -5.22 2.75 1.36
CA GLY A 291 -5.37 1.31 1.16
C GLY A 291 -4.14 0.48 1.56
N ASP A 292 -2.94 1.07 1.61
CA ASP A 292 -1.69 0.38 1.92
C ASP A 292 -1.34 0.47 3.41
N LEU A 293 -0.82 -0.65 3.96
CA LEU A 293 -0.32 -0.68 5.34
C LEU A 293 1.11 -0.15 5.41
N GLN A 294 1.29 0.99 6.04
CA GLN A 294 2.59 1.60 6.30
C GLN A 294 3.05 1.30 7.72
N VAL A 295 4.32 0.94 7.89
CA VAL A 295 4.92 0.67 9.21
C VAL A 295 5.33 2.00 9.83
N MET A 296 4.88 2.22 11.07
CA MET A 296 5.27 3.38 11.88
C MET A 296 6.34 2.97 12.90
N SER A 297 6.78 3.92 13.70
CA SER A 297 7.77 3.69 14.76
C SER A 297 7.32 2.59 15.73
N PRO A 298 8.18 1.60 16.05
CA PRO A 298 7.85 0.53 16.98
C PRO A 298 7.74 1.06 18.43
N ILE A 299 6.85 0.47 19.20
CA ILE A 299 6.64 0.83 20.61
C ILE A 299 7.29 -0.23 21.51
N PRO A 300 8.00 0.16 22.59
CA PRO A 300 8.65 -0.78 23.50
C PRO A 300 7.70 -1.84 24.07
N ALA A 301 8.15 -3.09 24.10
CA ALA A 301 7.35 -4.21 24.57
C ALA A 301 6.91 -4.10 26.04
N ARG A 302 7.59 -3.33 26.87
CA ARG A 302 7.21 -3.08 28.28
C ARG A 302 5.89 -2.31 28.39
N LEU A 303 5.60 -1.40 27.46
CA LEU A 303 4.38 -0.59 27.44
C LEU A 303 3.19 -1.28 26.75
N MET A 304 3.42 -2.38 26.04
CA MET A 304 2.41 -3.08 25.25
C MET A 304 1.16 -3.46 26.09
N PRO A 305 1.26 -4.10 27.28
CA PRO A 305 0.07 -4.47 28.04
C PRO A 305 -0.77 -3.27 28.46
N GLN A 306 -0.11 -2.17 28.86
CA GLN A 306 -0.79 -0.95 29.33
C GLN A 306 -1.48 -0.23 28.18
N ILE A 307 -0.84 -0.14 26.98
CA ILE A 307 -1.45 0.47 25.79
C ILE A 307 -2.67 -0.31 25.34
N LEU A 308 -2.59 -1.65 25.25
CA LEU A 308 -3.72 -2.49 24.86
C LEU A 308 -4.85 -2.38 25.88
N SER A 309 -4.54 -2.38 27.17
CA SER A 309 -5.53 -2.20 28.25
C SER A 309 -6.20 -0.81 28.18
N ARG A 310 -5.44 0.26 27.93
CA ARG A 310 -5.98 1.62 27.79
C ARG A 310 -6.95 1.72 26.61
N ILE A 311 -6.61 1.12 25.46
CA ILE A 311 -7.50 1.12 24.30
C ILE A 311 -8.77 0.32 24.57
N LYS A 312 -8.68 -0.83 25.25
CA LYS A 312 -9.84 -1.61 25.67
C LYS A 312 -10.73 -0.84 26.64
N LEU A 313 -10.12 -0.11 27.58
CA LEU A 313 -10.85 0.77 28.52
C LEU A 313 -11.64 1.85 27.76
N LEU A 314 -10.96 2.60 26.88
CA LEU A 314 -11.61 3.64 26.04
C LEU A 314 -12.76 3.08 25.21
N SER A 315 -12.63 1.84 24.76
CA SER A 315 -13.61 1.15 23.90
C SER A 315 -14.71 0.43 24.71
N LYS A 316 -14.71 0.55 26.05
CA LYS A 316 -15.65 -0.14 26.96
C LYS A 316 -15.63 -1.67 26.81
N MET A 317 -14.45 -2.24 26.50
CA MET A 317 -14.22 -3.68 26.41
C MET A 317 -13.75 -4.26 27.76
N ASP A 318 -14.03 -5.53 28.00
CA ASP A 318 -13.51 -6.24 29.17
C ASP A 318 -11.98 -6.40 29.08
N ILE A 319 -11.24 -5.73 29.97
CA ILE A 319 -9.78 -5.73 30.03
C ILE A 319 -9.23 -7.11 30.44
N ALA A 320 -9.97 -7.87 31.23
CA ALA A 320 -9.54 -9.17 31.75
C ALA A 320 -9.65 -10.29 30.69
N GLU A 321 -10.57 -10.18 29.75
CA GLU A 321 -10.80 -11.19 28.71
C GLU A 321 -9.80 -10.99 27.56
N LYS A 322 -8.90 -11.96 27.35
CA LYS A 322 -7.85 -11.96 26.31
C LYS A 322 -7.94 -13.17 25.38
N ARG A 323 -8.90 -14.07 25.58
CA ARG A 323 -9.02 -15.35 24.89
C ARG A 323 -10.05 -15.34 23.78
N LYS A 324 -10.89 -14.32 23.73
CA LYS A 324 -11.96 -14.12 22.74
C LYS A 324 -11.76 -12.82 21.99
N PRO A 325 -12.17 -12.74 20.73
CA PRO A 325 -12.32 -11.47 20.03
C PRO A 325 -13.33 -10.60 20.78
N LEU A 326 -13.03 -9.31 20.89
CA LEU A 326 -13.90 -8.30 21.46
C LEU A 326 -14.01 -7.13 20.49
N ASP A 327 -15.20 -6.53 20.44
CA ASP A 327 -15.48 -5.33 19.66
C ASP A 327 -15.97 -4.21 20.58
N GLY A 328 -15.54 -2.99 20.28
CA GLY A 328 -15.92 -1.81 21.01
C GLY A 328 -15.82 -0.56 20.17
N ARG A 329 -16.18 0.58 20.75
CA ARG A 329 -16.12 1.87 20.07
C ARG A 329 -15.89 2.99 21.07
N PHE A 330 -15.26 4.06 20.61
CA PHE A 330 -15.17 5.33 21.35
C PHE A 330 -15.05 6.48 20.37
N THR A 331 -15.36 7.69 20.83
CA THR A 331 -15.29 8.92 20.04
C THR A 331 -14.21 9.81 20.61
N VAL A 332 -13.38 10.38 19.75
CA VAL A 332 -12.35 11.36 20.11
C VAL A 332 -12.64 12.70 19.47
N ARG A 333 -12.23 13.80 20.12
CA ARG A 333 -12.28 15.12 19.51
C ARG A 333 -10.90 15.48 18.93
N TYR A 334 -10.87 15.75 17.63
CA TYR A 334 -9.66 16.17 16.93
C TYR A 334 -9.92 17.46 16.16
N LYS A 335 -9.20 18.54 16.51
CA LYS A 335 -9.37 19.89 15.91
C LYS A 335 -10.83 20.37 15.88
N GLY A 336 -11.58 20.08 16.94
CA GLY A 336 -12.98 20.48 17.09
C GLY A 336 -14.01 19.58 16.39
N ALA A 337 -13.58 18.57 15.62
CA ALA A 337 -14.45 17.56 15.01
C ALA A 337 -14.47 16.28 15.85
N GLU A 338 -15.63 15.64 15.95
CA GLU A 338 -15.78 14.33 16.57
C GLU A 338 -15.45 13.24 15.56
N VAL A 339 -14.54 12.34 15.93
CA VAL A 339 -14.11 11.20 15.12
C VAL A 339 -14.41 9.92 15.87
N ASP A 340 -15.24 9.07 15.28
CA ASP A 340 -15.58 7.77 15.87
C ASP A 340 -14.53 6.72 15.50
N LEU A 341 -14.14 5.88 16.48
CA LEU A 341 -13.26 4.74 16.27
C LEU A 341 -13.97 3.45 16.62
N ARG A 342 -13.98 2.50 15.68
CA ARG A 342 -14.39 1.12 15.93
C ARG A 342 -13.17 0.27 16.19
N VAL A 343 -13.18 -0.44 17.30
CA VAL A 343 -12.04 -1.18 17.82
C VAL A 343 -12.37 -2.65 17.87
N SER A 344 -11.50 -3.47 17.31
CA SER A 344 -11.60 -4.93 17.41
C SER A 344 -10.30 -5.48 17.98
N SER A 345 -10.41 -6.33 19.02
CA SER A 345 -9.30 -7.09 19.56
C SER A 345 -9.36 -8.54 19.07
N PHE A 346 -8.21 -9.11 18.78
CA PHE A 346 -8.08 -10.49 18.33
C PHE A 346 -6.96 -11.23 19.08
N PRO A 347 -7.24 -12.37 19.74
CA PRO A 347 -6.25 -13.18 20.44
C PRO A 347 -5.17 -13.71 19.49
N ILE A 348 -3.91 -13.52 19.84
CA ILE A 348 -2.75 -14.08 19.14
C ILE A 348 -1.84 -14.78 20.15
N SER A 349 -1.06 -15.76 19.70
CA SER A 349 -0.11 -16.49 20.55
C SER A 349 1.32 -16.15 20.15
N LEU A 350 2.11 -15.70 21.10
CA LEU A 350 3.55 -15.45 20.94
C LEU A 350 4.34 -16.49 21.74
N ARG A 351 5.47 -16.96 21.19
CA ARG A 351 6.27 -18.05 21.81
C ARG A 351 6.72 -17.73 23.24
N LYS A 352 7.23 -16.50 23.45
CA LYS A 352 7.81 -16.09 24.74
C LYS A 352 6.83 -15.40 25.68
N ARG A 353 5.68 -14.91 25.16
CA ARG A 353 4.73 -14.09 25.92
C ARG A 353 3.37 -14.75 26.16
N GLY A 354 3.12 -15.90 25.50
CA GLY A 354 1.83 -16.56 25.57
C GLY A 354 0.74 -15.82 24.81
N VAL A 355 -0.47 -15.78 25.35
CA VAL A 355 -1.62 -15.11 24.71
C VAL A 355 -1.49 -13.60 24.85
N CYS A 356 -1.49 -12.92 23.71
CA CYS A 356 -1.55 -11.47 23.56
C CYS A 356 -2.75 -11.10 22.68
N GLU A 357 -3.02 -9.81 22.51
CA GLU A 357 -4.12 -9.34 21.67
C GLU A 357 -3.58 -8.38 20.61
N LYS A 358 -3.90 -8.65 19.33
CA LYS A 358 -3.80 -7.67 18.26
C LYS A 358 -5.00 -6.75 18.34
N ILE A 359 -4.82 -5.44 18.21
CA ILE A 359 -5.91 -4.48 18.12
C ILE A 359 -5.90 -3.81 16.75
N VAL A 360 -7.08 -3.67 16.17
CA VAL A 360 -7.32 -2.87 14.97
C VAL A 360 -8.38 -1.82 15.31
N MET A 361 -8.06 -0.56 15.03
CA MET A 361 -8.99 0.56 15.20
C MET A 361 -9.31 1.15 13.84
N ARG A 362 -10.57 1.10 13.41
CA ARG A 362 -11.05 1.76 12.19
C ARG A 362 -11.46 3.18 12.52
N ILE A 363 -10.92 4.14 11.77
CA ILE A 363 -11.24 5.56 11.90
C ILE A 363 -12.42 5.86 10.98
N LEU A 364 -13.51 6.36 11.57
CA LEU A 364 -14.70 6.81 10.86
C LEU A 364 -14.65 8.34 10.77
N ASP A 365 -14.11 8.85 9.66
CA ASP A 365 -14.03 10.28 9.42
C ASP A 365 -15.43 10.81 9.03
N PRO A 366 -16.03 11.71 9.82
CA PRO A 366 -17.35 12.27 9.52
C PRO A 366 -17.40 13.03 8.19
N ASN A 367 -16.25 13.48 7.68
CA ASN A 367 -16.16 14.16 6.38
C ASN A 367 -16.03 13.19 5.20
N SER A 368 -15.70 11.93 5.44
CA SER A 368 -15.45 10.93 4.37
C SER A 368 -16.67 10.59 3.53
N GLY A 369 -17.88 10.91 4.00
CA GLY A 369 -19.15 10.69 3.30
C GLY A 369 -19.77 11.93 2.67
N GLN A 370 -19.10 13.08 2.69
CA GLN A 370 -19.68 14.36 2.25
C GLN A 370 -19.37 14.72 0.79
N PHE A 371 -18.72 13.83 0.04
CA PHE A 371 -18.39 14.11 -1.37
C PHE A 371 -19.66 14.12 -2.24
N PRO A 372 -19.94 15.23 -2.95
CA PRO A 372 -21.01 15.26 -3.93
C PRO A 372 -20.76 14.22 -5.04
N LEU A 373 -21.84 13.61 -5.56
CA LEU A 373 -21.75 12.59 -6.59
C LEU A 373 -20.92 13.05 -7.80
N ARG A 374 -21.05 14.32 -8.17
CA ARG A 374 -20.35 14.97 -9.28
C ARG A 374 -18.84 15.10 -9.09
N GLU A 375 -18.35 15.05 -7.85
CA GLU A 375 -16.91 15.17 -7.52
C GLU A 375 -16.23 13.81 -7.34
N MET A 376 -16.99 12.71 -7.39
CA MET A 376 -16.45 11.36 -7.20
C MET A 376 -15.61 10.85 -8.38
N GLY A 377 -15.60 11.59 -9.49
CA GLY A 377 -14.76 11.29 -10.65
C GLY A 377 -15.36 10.26 -11.62
N PHE A 378 -16.67 10.20 -11.74
CA PHE A 378 -17.35 9.44 -12.79
C PHE A 378 -17.03 9.97 -14.19
N ASP A 379 -16.99 9.07 -15.18
CA ASP A 379 -17.11 9.49 -16.58
C ASP A 379 -18.45 10.25 -16.76
N PRO A 380 -18.48 11.36 -17.50
CA PRO A 380 -19.70 12.17 -17.64
C PRO A 380 -20.92 11.40 -18.16
N ARG A 381 -20.73 10.40 -19.04
CA ARG A 381 -21.80 9.55 -19.55
C ARG A 381 -22.33 8.61 -18.45
N VAL A 382 -21.41 7.97 -17.74
CA VAL A 382 -21.73 7.08 -16.62
C VAL A 382 -22.45 7.85 -15.51
N LEU A 383 -21.98 9.06 -15.18
CA LEU A 383 -22.63 9.93 -14.19
C LEU A 383 -24.08 10.24 -14.59
N LYS A 384 -24.31 10.63 -15.83
CA LYS A 384 -25.67 10.92 -16.32
C LYS A 384 -26.58 9.70 -16.19
N GLN A 385 -26.15 8.54 -16.69
CA GLN A 385 -26.90 7.29 -16.59
C GLN A 385 -27.18 6.91 -15.15
N PHE A 386 -26.21 7.11 -14.24
CA PHE A 386 -26.38 6.82 -12.82
C PHE A 386 -27.36 7.78 -12.16
N ILE A 387 -27.29 9.08 -12.45
CA ILE A 387 -28.25 10.08 -11.97
C ILE A 387 -29.67 9.74 -12.47
N ASP A 388 -29.83 9.36 -13.73
CA ASP A 388 -31.12 8.95 -14.27
C ASP A 388 -31.67 7.71 -13.53
N ALA A 389 -30.81 6.76 -13.19
CA ALA A 389 -31.20 5.55 -12.46
C ALA A 389 -31.60 5.80 -11.00
N ILE A 390 -30.90 6.68 -10.30
CA ILE A 390 -31.21 7.02 -8.88
C ILE A 390 -32.43 7.94 -8.75
N ASN A 391 -32.88 8.56 -9.83
CA ASN A 391 -34.12 9.34 -9.91
C ASN A 391 -35.29 8.55 -10.51
N ALA A 392 -35.12 7.24 -10.73
CA ALA A 392 -36.21 6.41 -11.21
C ALA A 392 -37.35 6.35 -10.17
N PRO A 393 -38.62 6.30 -10.61
CA PRO A 393 -39.74 6.28 -9.67
C PRO A 393 -39.77 5.00 -8.82
N ASN A 394 -39.24 3.90 -9.31
CA ASN A 394 -39.16 2.62 -8.60
C ASN A 394 -38.10 1.71 -9.24
N GLY A 395 -37.70 0.67 -8.55
CA GLY A 395 -36.73 -0.31 -9.02
C GLY A 395 -35.54 -0.42 -8.09
N ILE A 396 -34.54 -1.20 -8.47
CA ILE A 396 -33.33 -1.41 -7.68
C ILE A 396 -32.11 -0.84 -8.39
N VAL A 397 -31.33 -0.04 -7.68
CA VAL A 397 -29.97 0.35 -8.09
C VAL A 397 -28.98 -0.31 -7.15
N LEU A 398 -28.09 -1.11 -7.71
CA LEU A 398 -27.07 -1.86 -6.97
C LEU A 398 -25.71 -1.20 -7.10
N VAL A 399 -24.98 -1.16 -5.97
CA VAL A 399 -23.55 -0.81 -5.97
C VAL A 399 -22.75 -2.04 -5.54
N THR A 400 -21.81 -2.48 -6.38
CA THR A 400 -21.04 -3.68 -6.13
C THR A 400 -19.54 -3.44 -6.09
N GLY A 401 -18.83 -4.32 -5.41
CA GLY A 401 -17.38 -4.27 -5.24
C GLY A 401 -16.91 -4.89 -3.93
N PRO A 402 -15.61 -5.10 -3.74
CA PRO A 402 -15.05 -5.61 -2.50
C PRO A 402 -15.23 -4.64 -1.33
N THR A 403 -14.88 -5.11 -0.15
CA THR A 403 -14.79 -4.24 1.03
C THR A 403 -13.78 -3.12 0.78
N GLY A 404 -14.13 -1.89 1.17
CA GLY A 404 -13.27 -0.72 0.97
C GLY A 404 -13.28 -0.13 -0.45
N SER A 405 -14.16 -0.59 -1.36
CA SER A 405 -14.30 0.02 -2.70
C SER A 405 -15.09 1.34 -2.71
N GLY A 406 -15.62 1.78 -1.56
CA GLY A 406 -16.35 3.05 -1.43
C GLY A 406 -17.86 2.93 -1.69
N LYS A 407 -18.47 1.73 -1.63
CA LYS A 407 -19.91 1.51 -1.88
C LYS A 407 -20.81 2.37 -0.99
N SER A 408 -20.60 2.35 0.32
CA SER A 408 -21.38 3.14 1.27
C SER A 408 -21.29 4.65 0.97
N THR A 409 -20.09 5.13 0.65
CA THR A 409 -19.89 6.54 0.26
C THR A 409 -20.70 6.92 -0.96
N THR A 410 -20.72 6.05 -1.99
CA THR A 410 -21.51 6.27 -3.21
C THR A 410 -23.01 6.23 -2.92
N LEU A 411 -23.49 5.30 -2.10
CA LEU A 411 -24.90 5.24 -1.71
C LEU A 411 -25.32 6.47 -0.89
N TYR A 412 -24.48 6.91 0.05
CA TYR A 412 -24.77 8.14 0.81
C TYR A 412 -24.76 9.39 -0.09
N ALA A 413 -23.83 9.47 -1.05
CA ALA A 413 -23.83 10.54 -2.03
C ALA A 413 -25.09 10.50 -2.92
N SER A 414 -25.56 9.30 -3.30
CA SER A 414 -26.80 9.12 -4.06
C SER A 414 -28.04 9.54 -3.26
N ILE A 415 -28.11 9.16 -1.98
CA ILE A 415 -29.20 9.59 -1.10
C ILE A 415 -29.22 11.11 -0.97
N ARG A 416 -28.08 11.75 -0.76
CA ARG A 416 -27.99 13.22 -0.68
C ARG A 416 -28.36 13.94 -1.98
N GLU A 417 -28.06 13.36 -3.14
CA GLU A 417 -28.40 13.93 -4.44
C GLU A 417 -29.92 13.96 -4.66
N ILE A 418 -30.65 12.96 -4.13
CA ILE A 418 -32.11 12.86 -4.29
C ILE A 418 -32.90 13.35 -3.05
N LEU A 419 -32.20 13.69 -1.95
CA LEU A 419 -32.85 14.09 -0.69
C LEU A 419 -33.60 15.40 -0.87
N ASP A 420 -34.91 15.33 -0.66
CA ASP A 420 -35.83 16.45 -0.68
C ASP A 420 -36.80 16.33 0.52
N SER A 421 -37.34 17.44 1.00
CA SER A 421 -38.27 17.48 2.12
C SER A 421 -39.61 16.77 1.86
N THR A 422 -39.89 16.44 0.59
CA THR A 422 -41.11 15.76 0.16
C THR A 422 -40.93 14.26 0.00
N ILE A 423 -39.72 13.72 0.18
CA ILE A 423 -39.38 12.31 -0.03
C ILE A 423 -39.07 11.65 1.31
N ASN A 424 -39.70 10.53 1.63
CA ASN A 424 -39.39 9.72 2.79
C ASN A 424 -38.29 8.69 2.46
N ILE A 425 -37.06 8.96 2.93
CA ILE A 425 -35.94 8.07 2.76
C ILE A 425 -35.65 7.32 4.05
N SER A 426 -35.62 6.00 3.98
CA SER A 426 -35.32 5.14 5.13
C SER A 426 -34.22 4.13 4.81
N THR A 427 -33.33 3.87 5.76
CA THR A 427 -32.22 2.93 5.57
C THR A 427 -32.20 1.82 6.62
N MET A 428 -31.61 0.69 6.25
CA MET A 428 -31.27 -0.43 7.11
C MET A 428 -29.80 -0.78 6.93
N GLU A 429 -28.99 -0.65 7.99
CA GLU A 429 -27.52 -0.71 7.92
C GLU A 429 -26.91 -1.56 9.03
N ASP A 430 -25.78 -2.20 8.76
CA ASP A 430 -25.04 -3.03 9.73
C ASP A 430 -23.52 -2.70 9.73
N PRO A 431 -23.15 -1.67 10.50
CA PRO A 431 -23.96 -0.65 11.18
C PRO A 431 -24.11 0.64 10.35
N VAL A 432 -24.84 1.64 10.88
CA VAL A 432 -24.86 3.00 10.32
C VAL A 432 -23.45 3.59 10.39
N GLU A 433 -22.89 3.99 9.23
CA GLU A 433 -21.52 4.55 9.13
C GLU A 433 -21.52 6.06 9.44
N LEU A 434 -22.47 6.80 8.86
CA LEU A 434 -22.61 8.25 9.00
C LEU A 434 -24.09 8.62 9.13
N ASN A 435 -24.40 9.57 9.99
CA ASN A 435 -25.75 10.12 10.08
C ASN A 435 -25.98 11.12 8.94
N ILE A 436 -27.15 11.02 8.31
CA ILE A 436 -27.61 11.95 7.26
C ILE A 436 -28.87 12.63 7.76
N ASP A 437 -28.81 13.94 7.95
CA ASP A 437 -29.95 14.72 8.37
C ASP A 437 -31.08 14.59 7.34
N GLY A 438 -32.30 14.35 7.80
CA GLY A 438 -33.46 14.13 6.96
C GLY A 438 -33.68 12.70 6.49
N VAL A 439 -32.83 11.74 6.90
CA VAL A 439 -32.96 10.31 6.58
C VAL A 439 -33.22 9.49 7.83
N ASN A 440 -34.14 8.54 7.74
CA ASN A 440 -34.47 7.62 8.83
C ASN A 440 -33.55 6.39 8.78
N GLN A 441 -32.48 6.38 9.57
CA GLN A 441 -31.45 5.34 9.50
C GLN A 441 -31.64 4.30 10.63
N GLY A 442 -32.00 3.07 10.25
CA GLY A 442 -32.16 1.93 11.15
C GLY A 442 -30.87 1.10 11.20
N GLN A 443 -30.37 0.84 12.41
CA GLN A 443 -29.22 -0.04 12.60
C GLN A 443 -29.66 -1.44 12.98
N ILE A 444 -29.16 -2.46 12.28
CA ILE A 444 -29.41 -3.87 12.56
C ILE A 444 -28.98 -4.23 13.98
N ASN A 445 -29.80 -5.02 14.65
CA ASN A 445 -29.53 -5.59 15.97
C ASN A 445 -30.03 -7.02 16.05
N ASN A 446 -29.19 -7.96 15.64
CA ASN A 446 -29.52 -9.38 15.60
C ASN A 446 -29.86 -9.95 16.98
N ALA A 447 -29.27 -9.42 18.06
CA ALA A 447 -29.56 -9.84 19.42
C ALA A 447 -30.99 -9.49 19.84
N ALA A 448 -31.56 -8.38 19.33
CA ALA A 448 -32.93 -7.97 19.52
C ALA A 448 -33.90 -8.53 18.47
N GLY A 449 -33.43 -9.39 17.54
CA GLY A 449 -34.25 -9.90 16.45
C GLY A 449 -34.53 -8.90 15.32
N PHE A 450 -33.85 -7.74 15.32
CA PHE A 450 -33.96 -6.72 14.28
C PHE A 450 -32.97 -7.02 13.16
N THR A 451 -33.36 -7.91 12.23
CA THR A 451 -32.63 -8.33 11.06
C THR A 451 -32.97 -7.49 9.84
N PHE A 452 -32.23 -7.59 8.73
CA PHE A 452 -32.55 -6.92 7.48
C PHE A 452 -33.97 -7.25 7.01
N ALA A 453 -34.33 -8.53 6.94
CA ALA A 453 -35.66 -8.96 6.52
C ALA A 453 -36.79 -8.41 7.44
N ALA A 454 -36.61 -8.49 8.76
CA ALA A 454 -37.56 -7.93 9.71
C ALA A 454 -37.71 -6.41 9.56
N GLY A 455 -36.59 -5.73 9.33
CA GLY A 455 -36.55 -4.29 9.12
C GLY A 455 -37.25 -3.85 7.84
N ILE A 456 -36.98 -4.50 6.69
CA ILE A 456 -37.65 -4.18 5.43
C ILE A 456 -39.18 -4.36 5.58
N ARG A 457 -39.64 -5.46 6.19
CA ARG A 457 -41.08 -5.64 6.47
C ARG A 457 -41.69 -4.51 7.33
N ALA A 458 -40.92 -3.97 8.26
CA ALA A 458 -41.35 -2.84 9.05
C ALA A 458 -41.38 -1.53 8.25
N LEU A 459 -40.29 -1.29 7.44
CA LEU A 459 -40.16 -0.10 6.61
C LEU A 459 -41.29 0.03 5.58
N LEU A 460 -41.71 -1.07 4.95
CA LEU A 460 -42.84 -1.08 4.00
C LEU A 460 -44.18 -0.61 4.60
N ARG A 461 -44.28 -0.47 5.93
CA ARG A 461 -45.45 0.11 6.64
C ARG A 461 -45.17 1.53 7.16
N GLN A 462 -44.02 2.11 6.81
CA GLN A 462 -43.61 3.46 7.20
C GLN A 462 -43.71 4.47 6.05
N ASP A 463 -44.46 4.12 4.99
CA ASP A 463 -44.67 4.95 3.81
C ASP A 463 -43.35 5.50 3.20
N PRO A 464 -42.36 4.64 2.90
CA PRO A 464 -41.10 5.08 2.34
C PRO A 464 -41.22 5.26 0.83
N ASP A 465 -40.62 6.32 0.29
CA ASP A 465 -40.40 6.47 -1.17
C ASP A 465 -39.11 5.75 -1.59
N VAL A 466 -38.08 5.88 -0.76
CA VAL A 466 -36.73 5.32 -1.00
C VAL A 466 -36.29 4.47 0.17
N ILE A 467 -35.84 3.26 -0.12
CA ILE A 467 -35.31 2.31 0.87
C ILE A 467 -33.85 2.01 0.54
N MET A 468 -32.92 2.22 1.47
CA MET A 468 -31.56 1.71 1.33
C MET A 468 -31.36 0.50 2.24
N ILE A 469 -30.90 -0.60 1.66
CA ILE A 469 -30.53 -1.83 2.35
C ILE A 469 -29.01 -1.95 2.27
N GLY A 470 -28.33 -1.90 3.40
CA GLY A 470 -26.87 -1.88 3.47
C GLY A 470 -26.22 -2.95 2.58
N GLU A 471 -26.74 -4.17 2.64
CA GLU A 471 -26.33 -5.26 1.74
C GLU A 471 -27.37 -6.38 1.66
N MET A 472 -27.37 -7.09 0.52
CA MET A 472 -28.15 -8.31 0.31
C MET A 472 -27.20 -9.52 0.41
N ARG A 473 -27.34 -10.30 1.51
CA ARG A 473 -26.52 -11.48 1.77
C ARG A 473 -27.25 -12.79 1.59
N ASP A 474 -28.58 -12.78 1.79
CA ASP A 474 -29.43 -13.95 1.84
C ASP A 474 -30.65 -13.81 0.94
N GLN A 475 -31.31 -14.91 0.67
CA GLN A 475 -32.47 -15.00 -0.21
C GLN A 475 -33.64 -14.18 0.33
N GLU A 476 -33.91 -14.24 1.66
CA GLU A 476 -35.06 -13.58 2.26
C GLU A 476 -34.97 -12.06 2.09
N THR A 477 -33.83 -11.46 2.47
CA THR A 477 -33.56 -10.02 2.30
C THR A 477 -33.68 -9.60 0.84
N SER A 478 -33.09 -10.39 -0.08
CA SER A 478 -33.08 -10.09 -1.51
C SER A 478 -34.46 -10.20 -2.15
N THR A 479 -35.27 -11.18 -1.74
CA THR A 479 -36.67 -11.31 -2.20
C THR A 479 -37.49 -10.11 -1.78
N MET A 480 -37.38 -9.69 -0.53
CA MET A 480 -38.12 -8.54 0.00
C MET A 480 -37.69 -7.22 -0.67
N ALA A 481 -36.38 -7.08 -1.00
CA ALA A 481 -35.89 -5.92 -1.74
C ALA A 481 -36.52 -5.83 -3.15
N ILE A 482 -36.61 -6.97 -3.84
CA ILE A 482 -37.25 -7.05 -5.16
C ILE A 482 -38.76 -6.74 -5.05
N GLU A 483 -39.47 -7.33 -4.09
CA GLU A 483 -40.87 -7.08 -3.87
C GLU A 483 -41.14 -5.59 -3.60
N ALA A 484 -40.32 -4.96 -2.73
CA ALA A 484 -40.42 -3.53 -2.48
C ALA A 484 -40.25 -2.70 -3.77
N ALA A 485 -39.27 -3.04 -4.59
CA ALA A 485 -39.01 -2.36 -5.86
C ALA A 485 -40.16 -2.52 -6.88
N LEU A 486 -40.76 -3.70 -6.93
CA LEU A 486 -41.88 -3.99 -7.84
C LEU A 486 -43.21 -3.37 -7.34
N THR A 487 -43.34 -3.11 -6.04
CA THR A 487 -44.52 -2.46 -5.42
C THR A 487 -44.45 -0.94 -5.41
N GLY A 488 -43.43 -0.33 -6.06
CA GLY A 488 -43.41 1.10 -6.29
C GLY A 488 -42.29 1.89 -5.59
N HIS A 489 -41.40 1.22 -4.83
CA HIS A 489 -40.31 1.87 -4.10
C HIS A 489 -39.02 1.90 -4.90
N LEU A 490 -38.22 2.94 -4.71
CA LEU A 490 -36.83 2.95 -5.16
C LEU A 490 -35.94 2.32 -4.08
N VAL A 491 -35.20 1.28 -4.47
CA VAL A 491 -34.37 0.52 -3.54
C VAL A 491 -32.90 0.66 -3.91
N PHE A 492 -32.08 1.04 -2.94
CA PHE A 492 -30.63 1.02 -3.04
C PHE A 492 -30.05 -0.14 -2.24
N SER A 493 -29.08 -0.86 -2.79
CA SER A 493 -28.39 -1.89 -2.01
C SER A 493 -27.00 -2.18 -2.52
N THR A 494 -26.26 -3.04 -1.80
CA THR A 494 -24.94 -3.49 -2.21
C THR A 494 -24.86 -5.00 -2.38
N LEU A 495 -23.94 -5.40 -3.25
CA LEU A 495 -23.51 -6.78 -3.44
C LEU A 495 -21.97 -6.87 -3.41
N HIS A 496 -21.46 -8.08 -3.30
CA HIS A 496 -20.03 -8.36 -3.41
C HIS A 496 -19.74 -9.15 -4.69
N THR A 497 -19.74 -8.47 -5.84
CA THR A 497 -19.31 -9.04 -7.14
C THR A 497 -18.13 -8.26 -7.70
N ASN A 498 -17.39 -8.85 -8.65
CA ASN A 498 -16.19 -8.24 -9.20
C ASN A 498 -16.47 -7.18 -10.24
N ASP A 499 -17.59 -7.29 -10.95
CA ASP A 499 -18.07 -6.39 -11.99
C ASP A 499 -19.60 -6.24 -11.92
N ALA A 500 -20.17 -5.40 -12.77
CA ALA A 500 -21.59 -5.12 -12.77
C ALA A 500 -22.43 -6.29 -13.32
N ALA A 501 -21.93 -6.97 -14.34
CA ALA A 501 -22.62 -8.09 -14.98
C ALA A 501 -22.75 -9.29 -14.02
N GLY A 502 -21.74 -9.55 -13.19
CA GLY A 502 -21.72 -10.63 -12.20
C GLY A 502 -22.79 -10.49 -11.10
N ALA A 503 -23.39 -9.31 -10.95
CA ALA A 503 -24.48 -9.12 -10.00
C ALA A 503 -25.73 -9.96 -10.35
N PHE A 504 -26.02 -10.16 -11.65
CA PHE A 504 -27.18 -10.92 -12.10
C PHE A 504 -27.07 -12.40 -11.75
N PRO A 505 -26.03 -13.15 -12.18
CA PRO A 505 -25.85 -14.53 -11.75
C PRO A 505 -25.84 -14.67 -10.23
N ARG A 506 -25.24 -13.73 -9.50
CA ARG A 506 -25.19 -13.76 -8.03
C ARG A 506 -26.57 -13.73 -7.40
N LEU A 507 -27.47 -12.85 -7.90
CA LEU A 507 -28.85 -12.81 -7.44
C LEU A 507 -29.62 -14.09 -7.77
N LEU A 508 -29.39 -14.67 -8.95
CA LEU A 508 -30.00 -15.95 -9.34
C LEU A 508 -29.51 -17.13 -8.48
N GLU A 509 -28.22 -17.15 -8.13
CA GLU A 509 -27.63 -18.13 -7.18
C GLU A 509 -28.23 -18.03 -5.78
N MET A 510 -28.62 -16.82 -5.36
CA MET A 510 -29.31 -16.59 -4.09
C MET A 510 -30.78 -17.08 -4.12
N GLY A 511 -31.24 -17.68 -5.21
CA GLY A 511 -32.56 -18.27 -5.34
C GLY A 511 -33.64 -17.33 -5.85
N LEU A 512 -33.27 -16.17 -6.42
CA LEU A 512 -34.24 -15.23 -6.97
C LEU A 512 -34.69 -15.66 -8.37
N GLU A 513 -35.96 -15.38 -8.70
CA GLU A 513 -36.51 -15.71 -10.01
C GLU A 513 -35.99 -14.77 -11.09
N PRO A 514 -35.48 -15.29 -12.24
CA PRO A 514 -34.86 -14.50 -13.30
C PRO A 514 -35.74 -13.35 -13.82
N PHE A 515 -37.03 -13.60 -13.95
CA PHE A 515 -37.98 -12.59 -14.43
C PHE A 515 -38.07 -11.40 -13.46
N LEU A 516 -38.11 -11.68 -12.16
CA LEU A 516 -38.17 -10.63 -11.13
C LEU A 516 -36.89 -9.80 -11.11
N VAL A 517 -35.73 -10.46 -11.16
CA VAL A 517 -34.41 -9.78 -11.22
C VAL A 517 -34.31 -8.89 -12.45
N SER A 518 -34.66 -9.42 -13.64
CA SER A 518 -34.59 -8.67 -14.91
C SER A 518 -35.49 -7.44 -14.93
N THR A 519 -36.63 -7.48 -14.23
CA THR A 519 -37.62 -6.40 -14.20
C THR A 519 -37.27 -5.33 -13.15
N ALA A 520 -36.85 -5.79 -11.96
CA ALA A 520 -36.62 -4.89 -10.81
C ALA A 520 -35.34 -4.06 -10.96
N ILE A 521 -34.25 -4.62 -11.54
CA ILE A 521 -32.95 -3.96 -11.61
C ILE A 521 -32.97 -2.83 -12.65
N LYS A 522 -32.70 -1.60 -12.20
CA LYS A 522 -32.54 -0.40 -13.06
C LYS A 522 -31.10 -0.17 -13.48
N GLY A 523 -30.16 -0.48 -12.61
CA GLY A 523 -28.74 -0.38 -12.89
C GLY A 523 -27.88 -1.06 -11.85
N VAL A 524 -26.69 -1.47 -12.27
CA VAL A 524 -25.66 -2.04 -11.40
C VAL A 524 -24.37 -1.27 -11.61
N LEU A 525 -23.87 -0.64 -10.52
CA LEU A 525 -22.62 0.09 -10.50
C LEU A 525 -21.54 -0.77 -9.84
N ALA A 526 -20.57 -1.24 -10.60
CA ALA A 526 -19.36 -1.80 -10.04
C ALA A 526 -18.31 -0.71 -9.79
N GLN A 527 -17.62 -0.80 -8.67
CA GLN A 527 -16.72 0.24 -8.19
C GLN A 527 -15.45 -0.33 -7.56
N ARG A 528 -14.31 0.32 -7.85
CA ARG A 528 -13.03 0.12 -7.18
C ARG A 528 -12.41 1.46 -6.81
N LEU A 529 -11.57 1.48 -5.79
CA LEU A 529 -10.73 2.63 -5.45
C LEU A 529 -9.28 2.31 -5.82
N VAL A 530 -8.66 3.22 -6.57
CA VAL A 530 -7.25 3.19 -6.94
C VAL A 530 -6.52 4.39 -6.35
N ARG A 531 -5.22 4.28 -6.12
CA ARG A 531 -4.43 5.40 -5.59
C ARG A 531 -4.31 6.50 -6.63
N ARG A 532 -4.47 7.73 -6.19
CA ARG A 532 -4.31 8.92 -7.04
C ARG A 532 -2.86 9.36 -7.08
N ILE A 533 -2.32 9.63 -8.27
CA ILE A 533 -0.99 10.21 -8.44
C ILE A 533 -0.91 11.54 -7.70
N CYS A 534 0.15 11.74 -6.95
CA CYS A 534 0.41 13.00 -6.25
C CYS A 534 0.57 14.15 -7.24
N LYS A 535 -0.29 15.15 -7.16
CA LYS A 535 -0.28 16.31 -8.07
C LYS A 535 1.06 17.08 -8.07
N ASN A 536 1.81 17.02 -6.95
CA ASN A 536 3.04 17.77 -6.77
C ASN A 536 4.27 17.13 -7.42
N CYS A 537 4.25 15.81 -7.66
CA CYS A 537 5.38 15.08 -8.23
C CYS A 537 4.99 14.19 -9.42
N LYS A 538 3.84 14.49 -10.06
CA LYS A 538 3.37 13.82 -11.27
C LYS A 538 4.32 14.11 -12.42
N GLU A 539 4.78 13.07 -13.11
CA GLU A 539 5.61 13.18 -14.31
C GLU A 539 5.22 12.11 -15.35
N PRO A 540 5.52 12.34 -16.64
CA PRO A 540 5.28 11.34 -17.67
C PRO A 540 6.12 10.09 -17.46
N VAL A 541 5.57 8.93 -17.86
CA VAL A 541 6.28 7.64 -17.85
C VAL A 541 6.13 6.95 -19.19
N GLU A 542 7.20 6.31 -19.66
CA GLU A 542 7.17 5.44 -20.82
C GLU A 542 6.70 4.05 -20.41
N ILE A 543 5.75 3.52 -21.18
CA ILE A 543 5.21 2.17 -21.01
C ILE A 543 5.92 1.24 -22.00
N SER A 544 6.27 0.03 -21.58
CA SER A 544 6.89 -0.97 -22.43
C SER A 544 6.01 -1.31 -23.64
N GLN A 545 6.64 -1.62 -24.77
CA GLN A 545 5.90 -1.98 -25.98
C GLN A 545 5.05 -3.25 -25.77
N GLU A 546 5.56 -4.22 -25.02
CA GLU A 546 4.84 -5.44 -24.67
C GLU A 546 3.51 -5.15 -23.98
N LEU A 547 3.51 -4.24 -23.00
CA LEU A 547 2.30 -3.85 -22.27
C LEU A 547 1.34 -3.04 -23.14
N ARG A 548 1.86 -2.23 -24.08
CA ARG A 548 1.03 -1.51 -25.07
C ARG A 548 0.32 -2.49 -26.00
N ASP A 549 1.03 -3.50 -26.48
CA ASP A 549 0.49 -4.51 -27.41
C ASP A 549 -0.56 -5.38 -26.69
N GLU A 550 -0.30 -5.78 -25.43
CA GLU A 550 -1.24 -6.56 -24.62
C GLU A 550 -2.55 -5.82 -24.38
N LEU A 551 -2.48 -4.52 -24.12
CA LEU A 551 -3.66 -3.68 -23.83
C LEU A 551 -4.23 -2.96 -25.06
N HIS A 552 -3.70 -3.24 -26.25
CA HIS A 552 -4.08 -2.57 -27.51
C HIS A 552 -4.02 -1.04 -27.44
N LEU A 553 -2.98 -0.50 -26.78
CA LEU A 553 -2.81 0.94 -26.57
C LEU A 553 -2.05 1.58 -27.74
N SER A 554 -2.54 2.72 -28.22
CA SER A 554 -1.86 3.49 -29.28
C SER A 554 -0.50 4.03 -28.81
N PRO A 555 0.53 4.08 -29.68
CA PRO A 555 1.87 4.58 -29.33
C PRO A 555 1.91 6.04 -28.83
N ASP A 556 0.95 6.85 -29.23
CA ASP A 556 0.82 8.27 -28.88
C ASP A 556 0.16 8.51 -27.51
N MET A 557 -0.37 7.47 -26.87
CA MET A 557 -0.96 7.58 -25.52
C MET A 557 0.10 7.83 -24.47
N GLN A 558 -0.04 8.94 -23.72
CA GLN A 558 0.88 9.33 -22.64
C GLN A 558 0.31 8.91 -21.29
N PHE A 559 1.15 8.23 -20.49
CA PHE A 559 0.86 7.85 -19.11
C PHE A 559 1.73 8.60 -18.11
N TYR A 560 1.37 8.51 -16.84
CA TYR A 560 2.01 9.29 -15.77
C TYR A 560 2.27 8.43 -14.55
N HIS A 561 3.30 8.81 -13.76
CA HIS A 561 3.55 8.29 -12.44
C HIS A 561 3.91 9.41 -11.45
N GLY A 562 4.01 9.10 -10.18
CA GLY A 562 4.50 10.01 -9.15
C GLY A 562 5.93 9.68 -8.77
N ARG A 563 6.86 10.64 -8.96
CA ARG A 563 8.29 10.46 -8.59
C ARG A 563 8.51 10.24 -7.09
N GLY A 564 7.58 10.68 -6.25
CA GLY A 564 7.74 10.79 -4.82
C GLY A 564 8.22 12.19 -4.40
N CYS A 565 7.61 12.75 -3.35
CA CYS A 565 7.98 14.04 -2.77
C CYS A 565 7.55 14.09 -1.30
N GLU A 566 7.94 15.14 -0.57
CA GLU A 566 7.57 15.34 0.84
C GLU A 566 6.04 15.36 1.06
N LYS A 567 5.26 15.90 0.10
CA LYS A 567 3.78 15.96 0.22
C LYS A 567 3.08 14.60 0.14
N CYS A 568 3.74 13.58 -0.36
CA CYS A 568 3.23 12.22 -0.46
C CYS A 568 4.14 11.21 0.29
N ASP A 569 4.97 11.68 1.21
CA ASP A 569 5.91 10.88 2.00
C ASP A 569 6.73 9.90 1.13
N GLY A 570 7.17 10.38 -0.06
CA GLY A 570 7.96 9.60 -1.01
C GLY A 570 7.19 8.55 -1.82
N SER A 571 5.90 8.31 -1.54
CA SER A 571 5.11 7.23 -2.17
C SER A 571 4.74 7.49 -3.63
N GLY A 572 4.76 8.73 -4.10
CA GLY A 572 4.26 9.12 -5.41
C GLY A 572 2.73 9.21 -5.51
N PHE A 573 1.99 8.81 -4.45
CA PHE A 573 0.53 8.81 -4.41
C PHE A 573 0.00 9.67 -3.27
N LYS A 574 -1.18 10.28 -3.46
CA LYS A 574 -1.90 11.00 -2.41
C LYS A 574 -3.40 10.97 -2.65
N GLY A 575 -4.12 10.30 -1.76
CA GLY A 575 -5.55 10.07 -1.87
C GLY A 575 -5.91 8.98 -2.88
N ARG A 576 -7.19 8.77 -3.04
CA ARG A 576 -7.77 7.74 -3.92
C ARG A 576 -8.70 8.36 -4.95
N CYS A 577 -8.95 7.66 -6.06
CA CYS A 577 -10.01 7.95 -7.01
C CYS A 577 -10.80 6.68 -7.31
N GLY A 578 -12.10 6.82 -7.60
CA GLY A 578 -12.92 5.70 -8.01
C GLY A 578 -12.69 5.34 -9.46
N ILE A 579 -12.80 4.06 -9.80
CA ILE A 579 -13.06 3.58 -11.17
C ILE A 579 -14.41 2.90 -11.17
N TYR A 580 -15.17 3.09 -12.24
CA TYR A 580 -16.60 2.80 -12.30
C TYR A 580 -16.97 2.06 -13.56
N GLU A 581 -17.87 1.09 -13.41
CA GLU A 581 -18.53 0.37 -14.49
C GLU A 581 -20.02 0.38 -14.19
N PHE A 582 -20.83 0.97 -15.04
CA PHE A 582 -22.28 1.06 -14.80
C PHE A 582 -23.05 0.36 -15.91
N LEU A 583 -23.80 -0.67 -15.54
CA LEU A 583 -24.66 -1.44 -16.43
C LEU A 583 -26.12 -1.03 -16.23
N VAL A 584 -26.72 -0.44 -17.26
CA VAL A 584 -28.16 -0.22 -17.38
C VAL A 584 -28.71 -1.32 -18.28
N PRO A 585 -29.48 -2.31 -17.76
CA PRO A 585 -29.90 -3.46 -18.55
C PRO A 585 -30.97 -3.06 -19.59
N ASN A 586 -30.63 -3.20 -20.88
CA ASN A 586 -31.58 -3.10 -22.00
C ASN A 586 -32.32 -4.42 -22.21
N GLU A 587 -33.17 -4.50 -23.24
CA GLU A 587 -33.96 -5.71 -23.52
C GLU A 587 -33.10 -6.94 -23.81
N SER A 588 -32.00 -6.78 -24.56
CA SER A 588 -31.08 -7.89 -24.87
C SER A 588 -30.44 -8.47 -23.60
N VAL A 589 -29.95 -7.60 -22.71
CA VAL A 589 -29.38 -8.00 -21.42
C VAL A 589 -30.44 -8.66 -20.52
N ARG A 590 -31.66 -8.10 -20.45
CA ARG A 590 -32.79 -8.69 -19.67
C ARG A 590 -33.13 -10.10 -20.16
N ASN A 591 -33.13 -10.31 -21.48
CA ASN A 591 -33.38 -11.62 -22.08
C ASN A 591 -32.30 -12.65 -21.72
N LEU A 592 -31.02 -12.24 -21.62
CA LEU A 592 -29.93 -13.11 -21.17
C LEU A 592 -30.09 -13.45 -19.67
N VAL A 593 -30.48 -12.50 -18.83
CA VAL A 593 -30.75 -12.75 -17.41
C VAL A 593 -31.89 -13.77 -17.24
N ILE A 594 -32.99 -13.62 -18.01
CA ILE A 594 -34.11 -14.56 -17.99
C ILE A 594 -33.67 -15.97 -18.40
N LYS A 595 -32.73 -16.08 -19.35
CA LYS A 595 -32.14 -17.36 -19.81
C LYS A 595 -31.08 -17.91 -18.85
N ARG A 596 -30.78 -17.24 -17.75
CA ARG A 596 -29.71 -17.60 -16.79
C ARG A 596 -28.33 -17.67 -17.43
N ALA A 597 -28.04 -16.75 -18.37
CA ALA A 597 -26.74 -16.65 -19.03
C ALA A 597 -25.63 -16.35 -18.01
N SER A 598 -24.40 -16.70 -18.39
CA SER A 598 -23.22 -16.40 -17.57
C SER A 598 -22.94 -14.91 -17.42
N GLY A 599 -22.20 -14.51 -16.40
CA GLY A 599 -21.77 -13.12 -16.21
C GLY A 599 -20.99 -12.57 -17.42
N ASP A 600 -20.14 -13.41 -18.04
CA ASP A 600 -19.32 -13.02 -19.21
C ASP A 600 -20.18 -12.81 -20.45
N GLU A 601 -21.20 -13.63 -20.67
CA GLU A 601 -22.15 -13.41 -21.77
C GLU A 601 -22.94 -12.13 -21.58
N ILE A 602 -23.41 -11.85 -20.35
CA ILE A 602 -24.09 -10.61 -19.99
C ILE A 602 -23.16 -9.41 -20.18
N LYS A 603 -21.90 -9.50 -19.76
CA LYS A 603 -20.89 -8.46 -19.90
C LYS A 603 -20.63 -8.12 -21.37
N ARG A 604 -20.37 -9.14 -22.20
CA ARG A 604 -20.15 -8.96 -23.63
C ARG A 604 -21.33 -8.29 -24.32
N GLU A 605 -22.55 -8.70 -24.00
CA GLU A 605 -23.76 -8.08 -24.54
C GLU A 605 -23.92 -6.64 -24.04
N ALA A 606 -23.61 -6.37 -22.76
CA ALA A 606 -23.68 -5.03 -22.20
C ALA A 606 -22.68 -4.05 -22.83
N ILE A 607 -21.46 -4.50 -23.10
CA ILE A 607 -20.46 -3.70 -23.84
C ILE A 607 -20.99 -3.38 -25.24
N LYS A 608 -21.56 -4.37 -25.94
CA LYS A 608 -22.01 -4.25 -27.32
C LYS A 608 -23.28 -3.41 -27.46
N SER A 609 -24.28 -3.63 -26.62
CA SER A 609 -25.64 -3.11 -26.80
C SER A 609 -26.03 -1.97 -25.86
N CYS A 610 -25.32 -1.83 -24.73
CA CYS A 610 -25.53 -0.76 -23.75
C CYS A 610 -24.39 0.27 -23.74
N GLU A 611 -23.38 0.11 -24.60
CA GLU A 611 -22.17 0.95 -24.63
C GLU A 611 -21.49 1.06 -23.24
N MET A 612 -21.53 -0.03 -22.47
CA MET A 612 -21.01 -0.06 -21.11
C MET A 612 -19.50 0.17 -21.10
N ILE A 613 -19.06 1.13 -20.31
CA ILE A 613 -17.63 1.34 -20.02
C ILE A 613 -17.25 0.38 -18.89
N THR A 614 -16.27 -0.50 -19.13
CA THR A 614 -15.81 -1.44 -18.13
C THR A 614 -14.92 -0.77 -17.09
N LEU A 615 -14.72 -1.41 -15.93
CA LEU A 615 -13.76 -0.94 -14.90
C LEU A 615 -12.36 -0.74 -15.49
N ARG A 616 -11.94 -1.63 -16.40
CA ARG A 616 -10.63 -1.54 -17.07
C ARG A 616 -10.55 -0.34 -17.99
N MET A 617 -11.57 -0.13 -18.82
CA MET A 617 -11.64 1.02 -19.71
C MET A 617 -11.63 2.34 -18.94
N ASP A 618 -12.45 2.47 -17.89
CA ASP A 618 -12.47 3.67 -17.05
C ASP A 618 -11.13 3.89 -16.33
N GLY A 619 -10.53 2.80 -15.84
CA GLY A 619 -9.19 2.83 -15.21
C GLY A 619 -8.11 3.34 -16.17
N ILE A 620 -8.07 2.83 -17.42
CA ILE A 620 -7.13 3.28 -18.45
C ILE A 620 -7.38 4.75 -18.81
N ASN A 621 -8.64 5.16 -18.96
CA ASN A 621 -8.99 6.56 -19.23
C ASN A 621 -8.48 7.51 -18.12
N LYS A 622 -8.60 7.10 -16.87
CA LYS A 622 -8.09 7.87 -15.72
C LYS A 622 -6.56 7.88 -15.65
N ALA A 623 -5.91 6.78 -16.07
CA ALA A 623 -4.46 6.74 -16.19
C ALA A 623 -3.95 7.68 -17.30
N LEU A 624 -4.62 7.75 -18.44
CA LEU A 624 -4.34 8.71 -19.52
C LEU A 624 -4.50 10.17 -19.07
N GLN A 625 -5.50 10.46 -18.23
CA GLN A 625 -5.68 11.77 -17.60
C GLN A 625 -4.62 12.04 -16.52
N GLY A 626 -3.83 11.03 -16.15
CA GLY A 626 -2.83 11.09 -15.08
C GLY A 626 -3.45 11.28 -13.70
N GLN A 627 -4.63 10.72 -13.48
CA GLN A 627 -5.24 10.65 -12.15
C GLN A 627 -4.69 9.47 -11.35
N THR A 628 -4.39 8.35 -12.01
CA THR A 628 -3.78 7.14 -11.44
C THR A 628 -2.71 6.59 -12.38
N THR A 629 -1.98 5.56 -11.97
CA THR A 629 -1.02 4.88 -12.86
C THR A 629 -1.72 3.74 -13.61
N LEU A 630 -1.13 3.32 -14.73
CA LEU A 630 -1.64 2.20 -15.50
C LEU A 630 -1.63 0.90 -14.69
N GLU A 631 -0.59 0.66 -13.88
CA GLU A 631 -0.49 -0.52 -13.01
C GLU A 631 -1.62 -0.56 -11.98
N GLN A 632 -1.98 0.59 -11.39
CA GLN A 632 -3.09 0.67 -10.44
C GLN A 632 -4.43 0.35 -11.13
N ALA A 633 -4.63 0.85 -12.35
CA ALA A 633 -5.85 0.59 -13.12
C ALA A 633 -5.99 -0.89 -13.49
N ILE A 634 -4.91 -1.52 -13.97
CA ILE A 634 -4.89 -2.95 -14.33
C ILE A 634 -5.06 -3.82 -13.08
N GLY A 635 -4.31 -3.54 -12.01
CA GLY A 635 -4.36 -4.32 -10.78
C GLY A 635 -5.71 -4.28 -10.05
N ALA A 636 -6.53 -3.26 -10.29
CA ALA A 636 -7.86 -3.12 -9.71
C ALA A 636 -8.99 -3.69 -10.59
N SER A 637 -8.72 -4.11 -11.83
CA SER A 637 -9.70 -4.60 -12.79
C SER A 637 -9.33 -5.97 -13.34
N THR A 638 -10.32 -6.81 -13.67
CA THR A 638 -10.12 -8.04 -14.44
C THR A 638 -9.93 -7.71 -15.92
N ALA A 639 -9.31 -8.62 -16.68
CA ALA A 639 -9.25 -8.47 -18.13
C ALA A 639 -10.68 -8.48 -18.72
N ASP A 640 -10.89 -7.67 -19.73
CA ASP A 640 -12.10 -7.72 -20.54
C ASP A 640 -11.84 -8.76 -21.65
N GLU A 641 -12.40 -9.97 -21.52
CA GLU A 641 -12.33 -11.05 -22.53
C GLU A 641 -13.36 -10.85 -23.64
#